data_c7629d431056da013b98a3d4483b25ed
#
_entry.id   c7629d431056da013b98a3d4483b25ed
#
_cell.length_a   1.000
_cell.length_b   1.000
_cell.length_c   1.000
_cell.angle_alpha   90.00
_cell.angle_beta   90.00
_cell.angle_gamma   90.00
#
_symmetry.space_group_name_H-M   'P 1'
#
loop_
_entity.id
_entity.type
_entity.pdbx_description
1 polymer ?
#
loop_
_entity_poly.entity_id
_entity_poly.type
_entity_poly.pdbx_seq_one_letter_code
_entity_poly.pdbx_strand_id
1 'polypeptide(L)'
;MWRRLIYHPEVNYALRQTLVLCLPVAIGLLLGHLQQGLLFSLVPACCNIAGLDTPHKRFFKRLIIGGCLFAGCSLVVQLLLAQAIPLPLILSGLALLLGVTAEISSLHARLLPASLIASIFTLSLAGNMPIWEPLLIYAFGTLWYGVFNWFWFWLWREQPLRESLSLLYRELANYCEAKYSLLTQHTDPSTALPPLLIRQQKVVDLITQCYQQMHMLAANQRNDHKRLLRAFQMGLDLQEHISVSLHQPEEVQKLVERSHAEAVIRWNAQTVAARLRVLADDMLYHRFPQRFQMDKQIGALEKIARQHPDNPVGHFCAWHFSRIARVLHTQRPLYARDLMADKERRLPLFPALKNYLSLKSPALRNAARISVMLSIASLMGNALHLPKPYWILMTVLFVTQNGYGATRVRIIHRAAGTLAGLIIAGLTLHFHVPESYTLSGMLLITLLSYLIIRKHYGWAMVGFTVTAVYTLQLLTLNGEQFIIARLIDTLIGCLIAFGGMVWLWPQWQSGLLKKNAHDALEADQQAIRLILSPDPKAPALAYQRMRVNQAHNALYNSLNQAMQEPGFNTHYLEDMKLWVTHSQFIVEHINAMTTLAREHTMLTPDLAQRYLESCEIALQRCQQRLDSDGPGSTGDVNIMESPESEVPIGPLSTLEQHLQRILGHLNTMHTISSVAWRQRPHHGIWLRKISR
;
A
#
# COMPACT_ATOMS: atom_id res chain seq x y z
N MET A 1 -29.86 2.50 -12.47
CA MET A 1 -28.79 1.63 -12.96
C MET A 1 -27.54 2.45 -13.35
N TRP A 2 -27.63 3.44 -14.23
CA TRP A 2 -26.50 4.27 -14.70
C TRP A 2 -25.71 4.98 -13.58
N ARG A 3 -26.39 5.57 -12.59
CA ARG A 3 -25.73 6.22 -11.44
C ARG A 3 -24.83 5.25 -10.66
N ARG A 4 -25.27 3.99 -10.45
CA ARG A 4 -24.44 2.98 -9.76
C ARG A 4 -23.18 2.63 -10.53
N LEU A 5 -23.25 2.62 -11.86
CA LEU A 5 -22.13 2.31 -12.73
C LEU A 5 -21.07 3.43 -12.67
N ILE A 6 -21.49 4.69 -12.81
CA ILE A 6 -20.60 5.86 -12.86
C ILE A 6 -19.96 6.13 -11.49
N TYR A 7 -20.66 5.87 -10.38
CA TYR A 7 -20.11 6.01 -9.02
C TYR A 7 -19.23 4.83 -8.59
N HIS A 8 -19.13 3.77 -9.42
CA HIS A 8 -18.23 2.67 -9.10
C HIS A 8 -16.77 3.12 -9.26
N PRO A 9 -15.90 2.94 -8.23
CA PRO A 9 -14.54 3.49 -8.21
C PRO A 9 -13.72 3.11 -9.43
N GLU A 10 -13.80 1.84 -9.85
CA GLU A 10 -13.04 1.32 -10.97
C GLU A 10 -13.51 1.90 -12.30
N VAL A 11 -14.84 2.07 -12.47
CA VAL A 11 -15.43 2.64 -13.67
C VAL A 11 -15.12 4.13 -13.78
N ASN A 12 -15.24 4.87 -12.69
CA ASN A 12 -14.89 6.30 -12.66
C ASN A 12 -13.40 6.52 -12.98
N TYR A 13 -12.51 5.71 -12.39
CA TYR A 13 -11.07 5.74 -12.70
C TYR A 13 -10.80 5.40 -14.17
N ALA A 14 -11.38 4.31 -14.67
CA ALA A 14 -11.18 3.87 -16.05
C ALA A 14 -11.68 4.91 -17.07
N LEU A 15 -12.88 5.47 -16.87
CA LEU A 15 -13.43 6.52 -17.71
C LEU A 15 -12.51 7.75 -17.72
N ARG A 16 -12.08 8.21 -16.54
CA ARG A 16 -11.19 9.36 -16.42
C ARG A 16 -9.88 9.13 -17.19
N GLN A 17 -9.22 7.99 -16.99
CA GLN A 17 -7.95 7.69 -17.63
C GLN A 17 -8.09 7.49 -19.15
N THR A 18 -9.14 6.81 -19.58
CA THR A 18 -9.41 6.62 -21.01
C THR A 18 -9.70 7.94 -21.69
N LEU A 19 -10.54 8.78 -21.11
CA LEU A 19 -10.87 10.09 -21.71
C LEU A 19 -9.64 11.00 -21.81
N VAL A 20 -8.83 11.10 -20.74
CA VAL A 20 -7.65 11.98 -20.77
C VAL A 20 -6.60 11.54 -21.77
N LEU A 21 -6.51 10.23 -22.06
CA LEU A 21 -5.58 9.67 -23.06
C LEU A 21 -6.15 9.71 -24.47
N CYS A 22 -7.39 9.35 -24.65
CA CYS A 22 -7.98 9.13 -25.98
C CYS A 22 -8.61 10.39 -26.59
N LEU A 23 -9.03 11.37 -25.78
CA LEU A 23 -9.59 12.63 -26.31
C LEU A 23 -8.61 13.39 -27.23
N PRO A 24 -7.32 13.55 -26.87
CA PRO A 24 -6.35 14.17 -27.79
C PRO A 24 -6.18 13.40 -29.11
N VAL A 25 -6.24 12.07 -29.06
CA VAL A 25 -6.17 11.23 -30.27
C VAL A 25 -7.40 11.46 -31.16
N ALA A 26 -8.58 11.47 -30.55
CA ALA A 26 -9.83 11.73 -31.30
C ALA A 26 -9.86 13.14 -31.89
N ILE A 27 -9.42 14.15 -31.16
CA ILE A 27 -9.30 15.52 -31.67
C ILE A 27 -8.28 15.58 -32.80
N GLY A 28 -7.12 14.94 -32.65
CA GLY A 28 -6.08 14.88 -33.69
C GLY A 28 -6.60 14.21 -34.96
N LEU A 29 -7.40 13.16 -34.85
CA LEU A 29 -8.03 12.50 -35.99
C LEU A 29 -9.00 13.45 -36.73
N LEU A 30 -9.88 14.14 -35.99
CA LEU A 30 -10.86 15.07 -36.53
C LEU A 30 -10.20 16.27 -37.26
N LEU A 31 -9.04 16.70 -36.77
CA LEU A 31 -8.27 17.81 -37.34
C LEU A 31 -7.30 17.38 -38.44
N GLY A 32 -7.22 16.09 -38.79
CA GLY A 32 -6.25 15.55 -39.73
C GLY A 32 -4.80 15.45 -39.21
N HIS A 33 -4.61 15.62 -37.91
CA HIS A 33 -3.30 15.62 -37.23
C HIS A 33 -3.17 14.42 -36.25
N LEU A 34 -3.52 13.22 -36.72
CA LEU A 34 -3.56 12.00 -35.88
C LEU A 34 -2.22 11.74 -35.19
N GLN A 35 -1.09 11.90 -35.89
CA GLN A 35 0.23 11.68 -35.33
C GLN A 35 0.51 12.58 -34.12
N GLN A 36 0.20 13.86 -34.22
CA GLN A 36 0.36 14.81 -33.09
C GLN A 36 -0.55 14.46 -31.92
N GLY A 37 -1.80 14.07 -32.21
CA GLY A 37 -2.74 13.61 -31.17
C GLY A 37 -2.25 12.38 -30.40
N LEU A 38 -1.66 11.40 -31.09
CA LEU A 38 -1.05 10.21 -30.49
C LEU A 38 0.14 10.56 -29.60
N LEU A 39 1.04 11.44 -30.08
CA LEU A 39 2.19 11.90 -29.30
C LEU A 39 1.77 12.66 -28.05
N PHE A 40 0.78 13.53 -28.19
CA PHE A 40 0.24 14.29 -27.09
C PHE A 40 -0.38 13.38 -26.01
N SER A 41 -0.99 12.25 -26.41
CA SER A 41 -1.57 11.28 -25.49
C SER A 41 -0.54 10.54 -24.63
N LEU A 42 0.73 10.52 -24.97
CA LEU A 42 1.80 9.90 -24.16
C LEU A 42 2.10 10.69 -22.89
N VAL A 43 1.90 12.01 -22.88
CA VAL A 43 2.19 12.87 -21.73
C VAL A 43 1.26 12.56 -20.53
N PRO A 44 -0.06 12.42 -20.69
CA PRO A 44 -0.94 11.91 -19.64
C PRO A 44 -0.50 10.58 -19.03
N ALA A 45 0.07 9.66 -19.82
CA ALA A 45 0.60 8.41 -19.28
C ALA A 45 1.79 8.66 -18.34
N CYS A 46 2.72 9.54 -18.69
CA CYS A 46 3.82 9.95 -17.80
C CYS A 46 3.30 10.62 -16.52
N CYS A 47 2.31 11.51 -16.62
CA CYS A 47 1.69 12.18 -15.50
C CYS A 47 1.01 11.17 -14.52
N ASN A 48 0.36 10.15 -15.09
CA ASN A 48 -0.28 9.09 -14.30
C ASN A 48 0.75 8.24 -13.54
N ILE A 49 1.85 7.84 -14.18
CA ILE A 49 2.96 7.11 -13.55
C ILE A 49 3.58 7.94 -12.42
N ALA A 50 3.75 9.24 -12.63
CA ALA A 50 4.22 10.17 -11.60
C ALA A 50 3.24 10.36 -10.43
N GLY A 51 2.00 9.84 -10.53
CA GLY A 51 0.95 9.98 -9.51
C GLY A 51 0.48 11.43 -9.37
N LEU A 52 0.49 12.20 -10.46
CA LEU A 52 0.00 13.58 -10.49
C LEU A 52 -1.54 13.65 -10.53
N ASP A 53 -2.22 12.52 -10.58
CA ASP A 53 -3.67 12.37 -10.60
C ASP A 53 -4.33 12.45 -9.21
N THR A 54 -3.54 12.51 -8.14
CA THR A 54 -4.08 12.58 -6.79
C THR A 54 -4.44 14.02 -6.40
N PRO A 55 -5.68 14.28 -5.94
CA PRO A 55 -6.04 15.60 -5.45
C PRO A 55 -5.18 15.95 -4.24
N HIS A 56 -4.41 17.00 -4.32
CA HIS A 56 -3.51 17.46 -3.26
C HIS A 56 -3.58 18.98 -3.14
N LYS A 57 -3.44 19.55 -1.92
CA LYS A 57 -3.41 21.02 -1.70
C LYS A 57 -2.43 21.75 -2.61
N ARG A 58 -1.37 21.03 -3.07
CA ARG A 58 -0.32 21.56 -3.96
C ARG A 58 -0.38 20.92 -5.35
N PHE A 59 -1.57 20.52 -5.81
CA PHE A 59 -1.76 19.86 -7.11
C PHE A 59 -1.07 20.59 -8.26
N PHE A 60 -1.38 21.87 -8.46
CA PHE A 60 -0.79 22.66 -9.53
C PHE A 60 0.73 22.82 -9.39
N LYS A 61 1.25 22.99 -8.17
CA LYS A 61 2.71 23.07 -7.95
C LYS A 61 3.40 21.76 -8.36
N ARG A 62 2.83 20.62 -8.02
CA ARG A 62 3.36 19.30 -8.40
C ARG A 62 3.27 19.07 -9.90
N LEU A 63 2.18 19.50 -10.53
CA LEU A 63 1.98 19.43 -11.96
C LEU A 63 3.03 20.25 -12.70
N ILE A 64 3.29 21.49 -12.29
CA ILE A 64 4.32 22.36 -12.85
C ILE A 64 5.71 21.73 -12.70
N ILE A 65 6.04 21.23 -11.50
CA ILE A 65 7.33 20.54 -11.27
C ILE A 65 7.47 19.33 -12.19
N GLY A 66 6.42 18.50 -12.31
CA GLY A 66 6.43 17.33 -13.21
C GLY A 66 6.59 17.72 -14.66
N GLY A 67 5.83 18.70 -15.15
CA GLY A 67 5.92 19.20 -16.52
C GLY A 67 7.28 19.82 -16.85
N CYS A 68 7.84 20.61 -15.93
CA CYS A 68 9.19 21.16 -16.08
C CYS A 68 10.26 20.06 -16.12
N LEU A 69 10.12 19.01 -15.31
CA LEU A 69 11.04 17.87 -15.34
C LEU A 69 10.91 17.08 -16.64
N PHE A 70 9.71 16.82 -17.14
CA PHE A 70 9.52 16.11 -18.41
C PHE A 70 10.08 16.90 -19.59
N ALA A 71 9.75 18.19 -19.66
CA ALA A 71 10.28 19.08 -20.72
C ALA A 71 11.80 19.25 -20.60
N GLY A 72 12.32 19.44 -19.38
CA GLY A 72 13.76 19.57 -19.13
C GLY A 72 14.54 18.31 -19.49
N CYS A 73 14.04 17.14 -19.13
CA CYS A 73 14.66 15.86 -19.52
C CYS A 73 14.61 15.63 -21.03
N SER A 74 13.50 16.01 -21.68
CA SER A 74 13.38 15.97 -23.15
C SER A 74 14.41 16.88 -23.83
N LEU A 75 14.58 18.10 -23.32
CA LEU A 75 15.57 19.05 -23.83
C LEU A 75 16.99 18.51 -23.68
N VAL A 76 17.33 18.02 -22.49
CA VAL A 76 18.66 17.45 -22.22
C VAL A 76 18.96 16.28 -23.16
N VAL A 77 18.00 15.36 -23.36
CA VAL A 77 18.17 14.24 -24.29
C VAL A 77 18.45 14.72 -25.70
N GLN A 78 17.66 15.66 -26.20
CA GLN A 78 17.82 16.17 -27.61
C GLN A 78 19.14 16.92 -27.79
N LEU A 79 19.51 17.79 -26.84
CA LEU A 79 20.77 18.54 -26.91
C LEU A 79 22.00 17.63 -26.87
N LEU A 80 22.01 16.62 -26.00
CA LEU A 80 23.14 15.72 -25.86
C LEU A 80 23.23 14.73 -27.04
N LEU A 81 22.09 14.30 -27.58
CA LEU A 81 22.08 13.52 -28.84
C LEU A 81 22.59 14.33 -30.03
N ALA A 82 22.25 15.61 -30.12
CA ALA A 82 22.76 16.49 -31.15
C ALA A 82 24.30 16.67 -31.09
N GLN A 83 24.88 16.51 -29.89
CA GLN A 83 26.33 16.50 -29.66
C GLN A 83 26.95 15.10 -29.82
N ALA A 84 26.23 14.13 -30.40
CA ALA A 84 26.66 12.75 -30.60
C ALA A 84 27.08 12.01 -29.32
N ILE A 85 26.58 12.43 -28.13
CA ILE A 85 26.84 11.73 -26.90
C ILE A 85 26.06 10.40 -26.86
N PRO A 86 26.72 9.27 -26.52
CA PRO A 86 26.07 7.98 -26.52
C PRO A 86 24.84 7.93 -25.61
N LEU A 87 23.72 7.38 -26.08
CA LEU A 87 22.46 7.26 -25.37
C LEU A 87 22.57 6.59 -23.97
N PRO A 88 23.39 5.52 -23.79
CA PRO A 88 23.60 4.93 -22.47
C PRO A 88 24.09 5.94 -21.42
N LEU A 89 24.99 6.85 -21.80
CA LEU A 89 25.53 7.88 -20.90
C LEU A 89 24.46 8.93 -20.55
N ILE A 90 23.65 9.33 -21.52
CA ILE A 90 22.56 10.31 -21.32
C ILE A 90 21.53 9.75 -20.31
N LEU A 91 21.04 8.54 -20.54
CA LEU A 91 20.02 7.94 -19.69
C LEU A 91 20.56 7.61 -18.30
N SER A 92 21.81 7.14 -18.20
CA SER A 92 22.44 6.88 -16.89
C SER A 92 22.66 8.16 -16.10
N GLY A 93 23.12 9.23 -16.73
CA GLY A 93 23.27 10.54 -16.09
C GLY A 93 21.93 11.09 -15.58
N LEU A 94 20.88 11.02 -16.40
CA LEU A 94 19.53 11.41 -16.00
C LEU A 94 18.98 10.55 -14.86
N ALA A 95 19.18 9.25 -14.87
CA ALA A 95 18.73 8.36 -13.81
C ALA A 95 19.40 8.70 -12.46
N LEU A 96 20.70 8.96 -12.47
CA LEU A 96 21.45 9.38 -11.27
C LEU A 96 21.00 10.75 -10.79
N LEU A 97 20.83 11.72 -11.66
CA LEU A 97 20.42 13.08 -11.30
C LEU A 97 18.99 13.10 -10.71
N LEU A 98 18.06 12.40 -11.36
CA LEU A 98 16.67 12.31 -10.91
C LEU A 98 16.51 11.49 -9.64
N GLY A 99 17.47 10.64 -9.29
CA GLY A 99 17.43 9.80 -8.08
C GLY A 99 17.30 10.62 -6.79
N VAL A 100 17.78 11.86 -6.77
CA VAL A 100 17.64 12.78 -5.63
C VAL A 100 16.17 13.03 -5.25
N THR A 101 15.25 12.93 -6.22
CA THR A 101 13.82 13.14 -5.98
C THR A 101 13.23 12.18 -4.96
N ALA A 102 13.80 10.98 -4.83
CA ALA A 102 13.36 9.97 -3.87
C ALA A 102 13.65 10.35 -2.41
N GLU A 103 14.70 11.12 -2.17
CA GLU A 103 15.05 11.60 -0.83
C GLU A 103 14.19 12.80 -0.37
N ILE A 104 13.60 13.54 -1.31
CA ILE A 104 12.75 14.69 -0.99
C ILE A 104 11.43 14.24 -0.36
N SER A 105 10.74 13.29 -0.97
CA SER A 105 9.54 12.65 -0.41
C SER A 105 9.12 11.45 -1.25
N SER A 106 8.32 10.56 -0.66
CA SER A 106 7.75 9.38 -1.34
C SER A 106 6.91 9.74 -2.58
N LEU A 107 6.27 10.91 -2.58
CA LEU A 107 5.52 11.41 -3.73
C LEU A 107 6.43 11.86 -4.87
N HIS A 108 7.58 12.48 -4.56
CA HIS A 108 8.56 12.91 -5.57
C HIS A 108 9.37 11.72 -6.12
N ALA A 109 9.51 10.64 -5.37
CA ALA A 109 10.19 9.42 -5.83
C ALA A 109 9.60 8.85 -7.14
N ARG A 110 8.30 9.07 -7.39
CA ARG A 110 7.62 8.61 -8.62
C ARG A 110 7.98 9.46 -9.86
N LEU A 111 8.59 10.64 -9.69
CA LEU A 111 9.02 11.49 -10.80
C LEU A 111 10.22 10.90 -11.56
N LEU A 112 11.10 10.14 -10.87
CA LEU A 112 12.24 9.48 -11.52
C LEU A 112 11.81 8.56 -12.68
N PRO A 113 11.00 7.49 -12.45
CA PRO A 113 10.61 6.62 -13.56
C PRO A 113 9.75 7.34 -14.59
N ALA A 114 8.89 8.27 -14.21
CA ALA A 114 8.05 9.02 -15.12
C ALA A 114 8.87 9.93 -16.06
N SER A 115 9.87 10.64 -15.52
CA SER A 115 10.75 11.51 -16.31
C SER A 115 11.67 10.71 -17.24
N LEU A 116 12.15 9.54 -16.82
CA LEU A 116 12.91 8.64 -17.68
C LEU A 116 12.04 8.08 -18.82
N ILE A 117 10.77 7.75 -18.55
CA ILE A 117 9.82 7.33 -19.60
C ILE A 117 9.56 8.49 -20.57
N ALA A 118 9.40 9.72 -20.10
CA ALA A 118 9.29 10.89 -20.93
C ALA A 118 10.54 11.06 -21.83
N SER A 119 11.74 10.88 -21.26
CA SER A 119 13.00 10.89 -22.01
C SER A 119 13.04 9.84 -23.14
N ILE A 120 12.56 8.63 -22.84
CA ILE A 120 12.50 7.53 -23.82
C ILE A 120 11.44 7.81 -24.90
N PHE A 121 10.30 8.39 -24.55
CA PHE A 121 9.31 8.82 -25.55
C PHE A 121 9.90 9.91 -26.46
N THR A 122 10.71 10.84 -25.93
CA THR A 122 11.41 11.83 -26.74
C THR A 122 12.31 11.18 -27.78
N LEU A 123 12.97 10.04 -27.48
CA LEU A 123 13.78 9.32 -28.48
C LEU A 123 12.97 8.79 -29.66
N SER A 124 11.71 8.44 -29.43
CA SER A 124 10.82 8.01 -30.53
C SER A 124 10.42 9.16 -31.45
N LEU A 125 10.60 10.41 -31.01
CA LEU A 125 10.26 11.64 -31.70
C LEU A 125 11.51 12.35 -32.29
N ALA A 126 12.67 12.14 -31.64
CA ALA A 126 13.92 12.78 -32.04
C ALA A 126 14.31 12.39 -33.47
N GLY A 127 14.71 13.37 -34.24
CA GLY A 127 15.10 13.21 -35.66
C GLY A 127 14.02 13.60 -36.67
N ASN A 128 12.75 13.61 -36.30
CA ASN A 128 11.62 13.96 -37.16
C ASN A 128 11.01 15.33 -36.86
N MET A 129 11.40 15.95 -35.73
CA MET A 129 10.80 17.19 -35.23
C MET A 129 11.85 18.18 -34.70
N PRO A 130 11.63 19.50 -34.82
CA PRO A 130 12.51 20.50 -34.23
C PRO A 130 12.52 20.42 -32.71
N ILE A 131 13.62 20.83 -32.08
CA ILE A 131 13.87 20.68 -30.60
C ILE A 131 12.75 21.28 -29.72
N TRP A 132 12.13 22.36 -30.17
CA TRP A 132 11.08 23.05 -29.42
C TRP A 132 9.73 22.32 -29.42
N GLU A 133 9.44 21.47 -30.39
CA GLU A 133 8.16 20.83 -30.58
C GLU A 133 7.86 19.79 -29.47
N PRO A 134 8.74 18.85 -29.07
CA PRO A 134 8.56 18.00 -27.93
C PRO A 134 8.41 18.77 -26.60
N LEU A 135 9.08 19.91 -26.43
CA LEU A 135 8.93 20.75 -25.26
C LEU A 135 7.51 21.27 -25.12
N LEU A 136 6.92 21.77 -26.23
CA LEU A 136 5.54 22.21 -26.26
C LEU A 136 4.57 21.05 -26.00
N ILE A 137 4.83 19.88 -26.60
CA ILE A 137 4.02 18.67 -26.34
C ILE A 137 4.00 18.34 -24.85
N TYR A 138 5.15 18.35 -24.15
CA TYR A 138 5.19 18.09 -22.70
C TYR A 138 4.53 19.21 -21.90
N ALA A 139 4.75 20.47 -22.24
CA ALA A 139 4.14 21.61 -21.54
C ALA A 139 2.60 21.59 -21.67
N PHE A 140 2.09 21.54 -22.90
CA PHE A 140 0.65 21.54 -23.16
C PHE A 140 -0.02 20.22 -22.77
N GLY A 141 0.65 19.07 -22.94
CA GLY A 141 0.13 17.78 -22.51
C GLY A 141 0.01 17.67 -21.01
N THR A 142 0.97 18.23 -20.26
CA THR A 142 0.88 18.31 -18.78
C THR A 142 -0.22 19.28 -18.36
N LEU A 143 -0.35 20.42 -19.04
CA LEU A 143 -1.43 21.38 -18.79
C LEU A 143 -2.81 20.75 -19.06
N TRP A 144 -2.96 20.06 -20.19
CA TRP A 144 -4.17 19.30 -20.54
C TRP A 144 -4.55 18.31 -19.44
N TYR A 145 -3.57 17.49 -19.02
CA TYR A 145 -3.76 16.53 -17.95
C TYR A 145 -4.21 17.22 -16.65
N GLY A 146 -3.59 18.34 -16.31
CA GLY A 146 -3.91 19.11 -15.13
C GLY A 146 -5.31 19.71 -15.17
N VAL A 147 -5.68 20.37 -16.27
CA VAL A 147 -6.98 21.00 -16.47
C VAL A 147 -8.09 19.94 -16.47
N PHE A 148 -7.89 18.82 -17.18
CA PHE A 148 -8.85 17.75 -17.26
C PHE A 148 -9.09 17.11 -15.87
N ASN A 149 -8.02 16.77 -15.14
CA ASN A 149 -8.15 16.20 -13.79
C ASN A 149 -8.72 17.20 -12.79
N TRP A 150 -8.35 18.50 -12.88
CA TRP A 150 -8.93 19.55 -12.05
C TRP A 150 -10.44 19.64 -12.28
N PHE A 151 -10.90 19.67 -13.54
CA PHE A 151 -12.31 19.67 -13.90
C PHE A 151 -13.02 18.40 -13.41
N TRP A 152 -12.40 17.21 -13.60
CA TRP A 152 -12.93 15.95 -13.12
C TRP A 152 -13.11 15.94 -11.60
N PHE A 153 -12.10 16.38 -10.84
CA PHE A 153 -12.19 16.49 -9.39
C PHE A 153 -13.13 17.62 -8.91
N TRP A 154 -13.31 18.66 -9.69
CA TRP A 154 -14.32 19.67 -9.39
C TRP A 154 -15.73 19.08 -9.51
N LEU A 155 -15.97 18.24 -10.52
CA LEU A 155 -17.23 17.52 -10.72
C LEU A 155 -17.45 16.44 -9.65
N TRP A 156 -16.37 15.73 -9.27
CA TRP A 156 -16.38 14.57 -8.36
C TRP A 156 -15.56 14.81 -7.09
N ARG A 157 -15.69 15.98 -6.48
CA ARG A 157 -14.80 16.47 -5.42
C ARG A 157 -14.70 15.55 -4.20
N GLU A 158 -15.83 15.00 -3.75
CA GLU A 158 -15.92 14.15 -2.56
C GLU A 158 -15.74 12.66 -2.88
N GLN A 159 -15.81 12.30 -4.15
CA GLN A 159 -15.82 10.91 -4.59
C GLN A 159 -14.59 10.12 -4.12
N PRO A 160 -13.34 10.61 -4.23
CA PRO A 160 -12.17 9.85 -3.76
C PRO A 160 -12.24 9.47 -2.28
N LEU A 161 -12.72 10.39 -1.43
CA LEU A 161 -12.90 10.10 0.00
C LEU A 161 -14.05 9.13 0.26
N ARG A 162 -15.17 9.26 -0.46
CA ARG A 162 -16.30 8.34 -0.36
C ARG A 162 -15.90 6.93 -0.77
N GLU A 163 -15.11 6.80 -1.82
CA GLU A 163 -14.55 5.52 -2.27
C GLU A 163 -13.66 4.89 -1.19
N SER A 164 -12.72 5.63 -0.64
CA SER A 164 -11.83 5.14 0.41
C SER A 164 -12.58 4.78 1.69
N LEU A 165 -13.59 5.56 2.08
CA LEU A 165 -14.47 5.25 3.21
C LEU A 165 -15.30 3.99 2.95
N SER A 166 -15.88 3.85 1.75
CA SER A 166 -16.62 2.65 1.36
C SER A 166 -15.74 1.40 1.44
N LEU A 167 -14.50 1.47 0.93
CA LEU A 167 -13.54 0.39 1.04
C LEU A 167 -13.17 0.08 2.49
N LEU A 168 -12.95 1.11 3.32
CA LEU A 168 -12.66 0.98 4.74
C LEU A 168 -13.79 0.21 5.46
N TYR A 169 -15.03 0.58 5.23
CA TYR A 169 -16.18 -0.07 5.87
C TYR A 169 -16.38 -1.51 5.39
N ARG A 170 -16.08 -1.80 4.12
CA ARG A 170 -16.10 -3.18 3.60
C ARG A 170 -14.98 -4.04 4.22
N GLU A 171 -13.78 -3.49 4.35
CA GLU A 171 -12.69 -4.24 4.98
C GLU A 171 -12.89 -4.36 6.49
N LEU A 172 -13.50 -3.39 7.17
CA LEU A 172 -13.94 -3.54 8.57
C LEU A 172 -14.96 -4.67 8.72
N ALA A 173 -15.91 -4.82 7.79
CA ALA A 173 -16.86 -5.92 7.78
C ALA A 173 -16.16 -7.27 7.64
N ASN A 174 -15.23 -7.38 6.69
CA ASN A 174 -14.47 -8.60 6.45
C ASN A 174 -13.55 -8.93 7.64
N TYR A 175 -12.94 -7.91 8.25
CA TYR A 175 -12.12 -8.08 9.45
C TYR A 175 -12.94 -8.55 10.65
N CYS A 176 -14.13 -7.96 10.86
CA CYS A 176 -15.06 -8.36 11.91
C CYS A 176 -15.46 -9.84 11.75
N GLU A 177 -15.91 -10.26 10.58
CA GLU A 177 -16.27 -11.66 10.32
C GLU A 177 -15.09 -12.61 10.55
N ALA A 178 -13.91 -12.28 10.00
CA ALA A 178 -12.73 -13.12 10.15
C ALA A 178 -12.30 -13.25 11.63
N LYS A 179 -12.37 -12.16 12.39
CA LYS A 179 -12.01 -12.17 13.82
C LYS A 179 -12.93 -13.05 14.65
N TYR A 180 -14.24 -12.91 14.46
CA TYR A 180 -15.19 -13.72 15.21
C TYR A 180 -15.31 -15.15 14.70
N SER A 181 -14.96 -15.44 13.43
CA SER A 181 -14.87 -16.81 12.93
C SER A 181 -13.73 -17.58 13.62
N LEU A 182 -12.64 -16.91 13.98
CA LEU A 182 -11.55 -17.51 14.76
C LEU A 182 -12.04 -18.06 16.10
N LEU A 183 -13.05 -17.43 16.73
CA LEU A 183 -13.60 -17.85 18.01
C LEU A 183 -14.67 -18.93 17.92
N THR A 184 -15.32 -19.05 16.77
CA THR A 184 -16.52 -19.88 16.57
C THR A 184 -16.27 -21.07 15.65
N GLN A 185 -15.07 -21.22 15.13
CA GLN A 185 -14.67 -22.35 14.27
C GLN A 185 -13.46 -23.04 14.93
N HIS A 186 -13.47 -24.37 14.94
CA HIS A 186 -12.35 -25.19 15.43
C HIS A 186 -11.16 -25.19 14.46
N THR A 187 -10.78 -24.02 13.98
CA THR A 187 -9.60 -23.84 13.13
C THR A 187 -8.37 -23.63 14.00
N ASP A 188 -7.30 -24.30 13.64
CA ASP A 188 -6.01 -24.08 14.28
C ASP A 188 -5.64 -22.57 14.21
N PRO A 189 -5.45 -21.90 15.37
CA PRO A 189 -5.11 -20.48 15.41
C PRO A 189 -3.87 -20.13 14.57
N SER A 190 -2.91 -21.03 14.48
CA SER A 190 -1.68 -20.82 13.71
C SER A 190 -1.95 -20.60 12.21
N THR A 191 -2.99 -21.23 11.68
CA THR A 191 -3.39 -21.11 10.27
C THR A 191 -4.36 -19.95 10.01
N ALA A 192 -5.16 -19.58 11.01
CA ALA A 192 -6.21 -18.56 10.90
C ALA A 192 -5.71 -17.13 11.21
N LEU A 193 -4.67 -16.98 12.03
CA LEU A 193 -4.09 -15.68 12.40
C LEU A 193 -3.49 -14.91 11.19
N PRO A 194 -2.68 -15.50 10.29
CA PRO A 194 -2.09 -14.76 9.18
C PRO A 194 -3.11 -14.07 8.26
N PRO A 195 -4.22 -14.71 7.83
CA PRO A 195 -5.25 -14.03 7.05
C PRO A 195 -5.93 -12.88 7.81
N LEU A 196 -6.11 -13.02 9.12
CA LEU A 196 -6.68 -11.98 9.97
C LEU A 196 -5.78 -10.74 10.02
N LEU A 197 -4.47 -10.93 10.21
CA LEU A 197 -3.47 -9.86 10.22
C LEU A 197 -3.41 -9.12 8.88
N ILE A 198 -3.51 -9.82 7.75
CA ILE A 198 -3.59 -9.21 6.42
C ILE A 198 -4.82 -8.30 6.31
N ARG A 199 -5.97 -8.70 6.85
CA ARG A 199 -7.19 -7.87 6.84
C ARG A 199 -7.05 -6.66 7.75
N GLN A 200 -6.50 -6.84 8.95
CA GLN A 200 -6.21 -5.74 9.87
C GLN A 200 -5.30 -4.70 9.23
N GLN A 201 -4.25 -5.15 8.57
CA GLN A 201 -3.33 -4.28 7.84
C GLN A 201 -4.05 -3.45 6.76
N LYS A 202 -4.88 -4.08 5.94
CA LYS A 202 -5.67 -3.36 4.91
C LYS A 202 -6.56 -2.29 5.52
N VAL A 203 -7.16 -2.56 6.67
CA VAL A 203 -7.96 -1.55 7.41
C VAL A 203 -7.09 -0.36 7.81
N VAL A 204 -5.89 -0.59 8.37
CA VAL A 204 -4.96 0.48 8.77
C VAL A 204 -4.47 1.29 7.57
N ASP A 205 -4.16 0.64 6.45
CA ASP A 205 -3.76 1.30 5.21
C ASP A 205 -4.88 2.19 4.65
N LEU A 206 -6.12 1.71 4.67
CA LEU A 206 -7.30 2.47 4.24
C LEU A 206 -7.60 3.65 5.19
N ILE A 207 -7.42 3.48 6.49
CA ILE A 207 -7.50 4.58 7.47
C ILE A 207 -6.47 5.67 7.12
N THR A 208 -5.23 5.28 6.86
CA THR A 208 -4.15 6.21 6.49
C THR A 208 -4.50 6.96 5.18
N GLN A 209 -5.05 6.24 4.19
CA GLN A 209 -5.50 6.82 2.94
C GLN A 209 -6.66 7.81 3.13
N CYS A 210 -7.69 7.45 3.92
CA CYS A 210 -8.81 8.34 4.25
C CYS A 210 -8.30 9.60 4.97
N TYR A 211 -7.37 9.42 5.92
CA TYR A 211 -6.77 10.52 6.65
C TYR A 211 -6.07 11.53 5.73
N GLN A 212 -5.25 11.05 4.80
CA GLN A 212 -4.60 11.90 3.81
C GLN A 212 -5.61 12.65 2.93
N GLN A 213 -6.69 12.01 2.52
CA GLN A 213 -7.74 12.63 1.70
C GLN A 213 -8.58 13.63 2.49
N MET A 214 -8.87 13.37 3.77
CA MET A 214 -9.58 14.30 4.65
C MET A 214 -8.86 15.64 4.78
N HIS A 215 -7.53 15.62 4.94
CA HIS A 215 -6.75 16.87 5.02
C HIS A 215 -6.83 17.72 3.75
N MET A 216 -7.13 17.11 2.62
CA MET A 216 -7.31 17.83 1.36
C MET A 216 -8.64 18.56 1.27
N LEU A 217 -9.66 17.99 1.90
CA LEU A 217 -11.01 18.52 1.88
C LEU A 217 -11.28 19.53 3.01
N ALA A 218 -10.53 19.47 4.11
CA ALA A 218 -10.74 20.27 5.34
C ALA A 218 -10.71 21.81 5.14
N ALA A 219 -10.22 22.29 4.00
CA ALA A 219 -10.20 23.72 3.68
C ALA A 219 -11.58 24.34 3.34
N ASN A 220 -12.64 23.54 3.23
CA ASN A 220 -13.97 23.99 2.85
C ASN A 220 -15.07 23.46 3.81
N GLN A 221 -15.68 24.36 4.57
CA GLN A 221 -16.68 24.04 5.60
C GLN A 221 -18.11 23.73 5.05
N ARG A 222 -18.26 22.90 4.03
CA ARG A 222 -19.58 22.46 3.56
C ARG A 222 -20.17 21.35 4.46
N ASN A 223 -21.49 21.28 4.58
CA ASN A 223 -22.21 20.30 5.41
C ASN A 223 -21.88 18.84 5.05
N ASP A 224 -21.62 18.54 3.79
CA ASP A 224 -21.25 17.19 3.34
C ASP A 224 -19.87 16.77 3.84
N HIS A 225 -18.93 17.70 3.99
CA HIS A 225 -17.63 17.44 4.61
C HIS A 225 -17.76 17.03 6.07
N LYS A 226 -18.67 17.66 6.82
CA LYS A 226 -18.95 17.30 8.21
C LYS A 226 -19.49 15.87 8.32
N ARG A 227 -20.29 15.44 7.33
CA ARG A 227 -20.80 14.06 7.28
C ARG A 227 -19.70 13.05 7.02
N LEU A 228 -18.84 13.31 6.04
CA LEU A 228 -17.71 12.42 5.71
C LEU A 228 -16.69 12.37 6.86
N LEU A 229 -16.44 13.49 7.53
CA LEU A 229 -15.62 13.54 8.74
C LEU A 229 -16.21 12.66 9.85
N ARG A 230 -17.51 12.78 10.13
CA ARG A 230 -18.19 11.92 11.11
C ARG A 230 -18.10 10.45 10.71
N ALA A 231 -18.33 10.13 9.45
CA ALA A 231 -18.19 8.76 8.95
C ALA A 231 -16.77 8.22 9.15
N PHE A 232 -15.75 9.03 8.89
CA PHE A 232 -14.37 8.64 9.13
C PHE A 232 -14.08 8.39 10.61
N GLN A 233 -14.48 9.32 11.49
CA GLN A 233 -14.34 9.19 12.94
C GLN A 233 -15.09 7.95 13.47
N MET A 234 -16.30 7.69 12.96
CA MET A 234 -17.07 6.50 13.27
C MET A 234 -16.34 5.22 12.81
N GLY A 235 -15.69 5.24 11.64
CA GLY A 235 -14.85 4.14 11.15
C GLY A 235 -13.66 3.86 12.06
N LEU A 236 -13.04 4.91 12.62
CA LEU A 236 -11.97 4.78 13.61
C LEU A 236 -12.47 4.15 14.92
N ASP A 237 -13.64 4.58 15.41
CA ASP A 237 -14.24 3.99 16.62
C ASP A 237 -14.61 2.52 16.40
N LEU A 238 -15.19 2.20 15.25
CA LEU A 238 -15.50 0.81 14.89
C LEU A 238 -14.24 -0.05 14.80
N GLN A 239 -13.19 0.44 14.17
CA GLN A 239 -11.90 -0.27 14.13
C GLN A 239 -11.35 -0.47 15.54
N GLU A 240 -11.46 0.52 16.40
CA GLU A 240 -11.03 0.44 17.79
C GLU A 240 -11.78 -0.67 18.53
N HIS A 241 -13.11 -0.67 18.45
CA HIS A 241 -13.91 -1.69 19.12
C HIS A 241 -13.73 -3.08 18.49
N ILE A 242 -13.71 -3.22 17.17
CA ILE A 242 -13.50 -4.51 16.51
C ILE A 242 -12.08 -5.06 16.79
N SER A 243 -11.07 -4.20 16.97
CA SER A 243 -9.70 -4.62 17.25
C SER A 243 -9.42 -4.97 18.72
N VAL A 244 -10.37 -4.77 19.63
CA VAL A 244 -10.20 -5.16 21.05
C VAL A 244 -9.83 -6.62 21.15
N SER A 245 -8.79 -6.91 21.92
CA SER A 245 -8.09 -8.17 21.94
C SER A 245 -8.94 -9.33 22.44
N LEU A 246 -8.79 -10.45 21.77
CA LEU A 246 -9.19 -11.76 22.21
C LEU A 246 -7.90 -12.52 22.52
N HIS A 247 -7.48 -12.43 23.78
CA HIS A 247 -6.27 -13.09 24.24
C HIS A 247 -6.40 -14.58 24.14
N GLN A 248 -5.32 -15.26 23.78
CA GLN A 248 -5.24 -16.69 23.70
C GLN A 248 -6.49 -17.28 23.02
N PRO A 249 -6.57 -17.20 21.67
CA PRO A 249 -7.75 -17.66 20.94
C PRO A 249 -8.23 -19.04 21.34
N GLU A 250 -7.29 -19.92 21.73
CA GLU A 250 -7.58 -21.29 22.19
C GLU A 250 -8.33 -21.33 23.53
N GLU A 251 -7.95 -20.48 24.48
CA GLU A 251 -8.64 -20.41 25.77
C GLU A 251 -10.03 -19.80 25.63
N VAL A 252 -10.13 -18.73 24.80
CA VAL A 252 -11.41 -18.10 24.51
C VAL A 252 -12.32 -19.06 23.76
N GLN A 253 -11.81 -19.84 22.80
CA GLN A 253 -12.57 -20.88 22.12
C GLN A 253 -13.16 -21.89 23.10
N LYS A 254 -12.35 -22.40 24.03
CA LYS A 254 -12.83 -23.33 25.09
C LYS A 254 -13.93 -22.70 25.98
N LEU A 255 -13.81 -21.40 26.26
CA LEU A 255 -14.85 -20.68 27.04
C LEU A 255 -16.13 -20.46 26.22
N VAL A 256 -16.01 -20.18 24.92
CA VAL A 256 -17.13 -20.06 24.00
C VAL A 256 -17.87 -21.40 23.86
N GLU A 257 -17.14 -22.50 23.71
CA GLU A 257 -17.69 -23.87 23.67
C GLU A 257 -18.45 -24.21 24.92
N ARG A 258 -17.85 -23.96 26.09
CA ARG A 258 -18.50 -24.24 27.42
C ARG A 258 -19.80 -23.47 27.58
N SER A 259 -19.94 -22.29 26.99
CA SER A 259 -21.16 -21.47 27.06
C SER A 259 -22.13 -21.68 25.92
N HIS A 260 -21.80 -22.53 24.94
CA HIS A 260 -22.57 -22.73 23.71
C HIS A 260 -22.90 -21.42 22.98
N ALA A 261 -22.01 -20.41 23.07
CA ALA A 261 -22.22 -19.05 22.55
C ALA A 261 -21.90 -18.89 21.07
N GLU A 262 -21.31 -19.91 20.43
CA GLU A 262 -20.75 -19.84 19.06
C GLU A 262 -21.75 -19.30 18.03
N ALA A 263 -22.95 -19.87 17.98
CA ALA A 263 -23.96 -19.50 17.01
C ALA A 263 -24.42 -18.05 17.20
N VAL A 264 -24.56 -17.60 18.47
CA VAL A 264 -25.02 -16.25 18.80
C VAL A 264 -23.93 -15.22 18.53
N ILE A 265 -22.69 -15.53 18.84
CA ILE A 265 -21.52 -14.66 18.51
C ILE A 265 -21.42 -14.51 16.99
N ARG A 266 -21.49 -15.61 16.25
CA ARG A 266 -21.47 -15.60 14.77
C ARG A 266 -22.60 -14.77 14.19
N TRP A 267 -23.82 -14.93 14.71
CA TRP A 267 -24.97 -14.14 14.28
C TRP A 267 -24.78 -12.63 14.51
N ASN A 268 -24.27 -12.23 15.67
CA ASN A 268 -23.95 -10.84 15.96
C ASN A 268 -22.88 -10.29 15.00
N ALA A 269 -21.78 -11.01 14.80
CA ALA A 269 -20.70 -10.61 13.88
C ALA A 269 -21.19 -10.44 12.45
N GLN A 270 -21.99 -11.39 11.94
CA GLN A 270 -22.58 -11.31 10.61
C GLN A 270 -23.54 -10.14 10.46
N THR A 271 -24.34 -9.84 11.50
CA THR A 271 -25.26 -8.71 11.51
C THR A 271 -24.49 -7.38 11.43
N VAL A 272 -23.41 -7.23 12.23
CA VAL A 272 -22.51 -6.06 12.17
C VAL A 272 -21.88 -5.94 10.80
N ALA A 273 -21.32 -7.02 10.28
CA ALA A 273 -20.66 -7.01 8.97
C ALA A 273 -21.62 -6.68 7.82
N ALA A 274 -22.82 -7.23 7.83
CA ALA A 274 -23.87 -6.89 6.87
C ALA A 274 -24.20 -5.39 6.91
N ARG A 275 -24.32 -4.83 8.12
CA ARG A 275 -24.59 -3.40 8.28
C ARG A 275 -23.45 -2.53 7.79
N LEU A 276 -22.21 -2.90 8.07
CA LEU A 276 -21.03 -2.19 7.58
C LEU A 276 -20.98 -2.17 6.05
N ARG A 277 -21.34 -3.27 5.39
CA ARG A 277 -21.43 -3.34 3.91
C ARG A 277 -22.53 -2.43 3.37
N VAL A 278 -23.70 -2.36 4.03
CA VAL A 278 -24.79 -1.43 3.65
C VAL A 278 -24.34 0.02 3.80
N LEU A 279 -23.67 0.37 4.91
CA LEU A 279 -23.11 1.71 5.12
C LEU A 279 -22.06 2.08 4.08
N ALA A 280 -21.21 1.11 3.68
CA ALA A 280 -20.24 1.31 2.60
C ALA A 280 -20.92 1.67 1.28
N ASP A 281 -22.00 0.97 0.94
CA ASP A 281 -22.80 1.26 -0.26
C ASP A 281 -23.55 2.60 -0.14
N ASP A 282 -24.12 2.91 1.02
CA ASP A 282 -24.81 4.17 1.25
C ASP A 282 -23.88 5.39 1.10
N MET A 283 -22.63 5.26 1.58
CA MET A 283 -21.58 6.29 1.41
C MET A 283 -21.20 6.47 -0.06
N LEU A 284 -21.03 5.36 -0.79
CA LEU A 284 -20.62 5.39 -2.18
C LEU A 284 -21.69 5.97 -3.10
N TYR A 285 -22.97 5.61 -2.85
CA TYR A 285 -24.09 5.99 -3.71
C TYR A 285 -24.91 7.18 -3.21
N HIS A 286 -24.39 7.97 -2.27
CA HIS A 286 -25.05 9.15 -1.69
C HIS A 286 -26.44 8.86 -1.11
N ARG A 287 -26.60 7.70 -0.47
CA ARG A 287 -27.86 7.35 0.19
C ARG A 287 -27.86 7.81 1.64
N PHE A 288 -29.06 7.97 2.19
CA PHE A 288 -29.20 8.22 3.62
C PHE A 288 -29.16 6.88 4.36
N PRO A 289 -28.28 6.75 5.36
CA PRO A 289 -28.21 5.51 6.14
C PRO A 289 -29.48 5.33 6.95
N GLN A 290 -30.04 4.13 6.88
CA GLN A 290 -31.23 3.75 7.66
C GLN A 290 -30.89 3.51 9.12
N ARG A 291 -31.89 3.58 10.01
CA ARG A 291 -31.73 3.23 11.41
C ARG A 291 -31.35 1.75 11.53
N PHE A 292 -30.49 1.46 12.50
CA PHE A 292 -29.99 0.12 12.74
C PHE A 292 -30.23 -0.26 14.20
N GLN A 293 -30.78 -1.46 14.43
CA GLN A 293 -31.05 -2.00 15.75
C GLN A 293 -30.50 -3.43 15.85
N MET A 294 -29.91 -3.76 16.97
CA MET A 294 -29.36 -5.09 17.28
C MET A 294 -29.88 -5.63 18.62
N ASP A 295 -30.99 -5.11 19.10
CA ASP A 295 -31.50 -5.41 20.46
C ASP A 295 -31.76 -6.91 20.66
N LYS A 296 -32.28 -7.62 19.64
CA LYS A 296 -32.50 -9.05 19.68
C LYS A 296 -31.21 -9.86 19.77
N GLN A 297 -30.20 -9.47 19.00
CA GLN A 297 -28.90 -10.13 18.94
C GLN A 297 -28.12 -9.93 20.24
N ILE A 298 -28.13 -8.72 20.76
CA ILE A 298 -27.48 -8.37 22.02
C ILE A 298 -28.21 -9.06 23.19
N GLY A 299 -29.56 -9.03 23.22
CA GLY A 299 -30.35 -9.71 24.22
C GLY A 299 -30.10 -11.23 24.26
N ALA A 300 -29.80 -11.87 23.12
CA ALA A 300 -29.41 -13.27 23.11
C ALA A 300 -28.06 -13.52 23.78
N LEU A 301 -27.07 -12.60 23.62
CA LEU A 301 -25.78 -12.67 24.33
C LEU A 301 -25.94 -12.42 25.83
N GLU A 302 -26.76 -11.44 26.22
CA GLU A 302 -27.06 -11.16 27.61
C GLU A 302 -27.75 -12.35 28.30
N LYS A 303 -28.61 -13.08 27.60
CA LYS A 303 -29.21 -14.30 28.09
C LYS A 303 -28.17 -15.37 28.38
N ILE A 304 -27.21 -15.58 27.47
CA ILE A 304 -26.10 -16.51 27.67
C ILE A 304 -25.24 -16.08 28.89
N ALA A 305 -24.94 -14.79 28.99
CA ALA A 305 -24.17 -14.24 30.10
C ALA A 305 -24.86 -14.51 31.48
N ARG A 306 -26.19 -14.40 31.51
CA ARG A 306 -26.97 -14.73 32.73
C ARG A 306 -27.04 -16.23 33.02
N GLN A 307 -27.00 -17.08 31.98
CA GLN A 307 -27.02 -18.55 32.15
C GLN A 307 -25.66 -19.10 32.63
N HIS A 308 -24.58 -18.40 32.27
CA HIS A 308 -23.21 -18.79 32.60
C HIS A 308 -22.46 -17.61 33.27
N PRO A 309 -22.84 -17.23 34.54
CA PRO A 309 -22.27 -16.05 35.18
C PRO A 309 -20.76 -16.14 35.44
N ASP A 310 -20.25 -17.37 35.61
CA ASP A 310 -18.82 -17.63 35.81
C ASP A 310 -18.00 -17.60 34.51
N ASN A 311 -18.68 -17.47 33.37
CA ASN A 311 -18.00 -17.39 32.07
C ASN A 311 -17.98 -15.95 31.56
N PRO A 312 -16.82 -15.30 31.57
CA PRO A 312 -16.70 -13.89 31.20
C PRO A 312 -16.99 -13.60 29.71
N VAL A 313 -16.94 -14.60 28.82
CA VAL A 313 -17.12 -14.43 27.37
C VAL A 313 -18.49 -13.87 27.01
N GLY A 314 -19.56 -14.36 27.67
CA GLY A 314 -20.92 -13.88 27.42
C GLY A 314 -21.06 -12.38 27.73
N HIS A 315 -20.59 -11.98 28.91
CA HIS A 315 -20.58 -10.57 29.33
C HIS A 315 -19.74 -9.68 28.44
N PHE A 316 -18.55 -10.15 28.11
CA PHE A 316 -17.67 -9.44 27.21
C PHE A 316 -18.29 -9.22 25.81
N CYS A 317 -18.79 -10.29 25.19
CA CYS A 317 -19.41 -10.18 23.86
C CYS A 317 -20.66 -9.29 23.89
N ALA A 318 -21.51 -9.40 24.90
CA ALA A 318 -22.69 -8.55 25.04
C ALA A 318 -22.31 -7.06 25.16
N TRP A 319 -21.35 -6.74 26.00
CA TRP A 319 -20.84 -5.39 26.16
C TRP A 319 -20.21 -4.88 24.86
N HIS A 320 -19.36 -5.68 24.24
CA HIS A 320 -18.62 -5.33 23.03
C HIS A 320 -19.56 -5.04 21.86
N PHE A 321 -20.48 -5.96 21.55
CA PHE A 321 -21.45 -5.74 20.50
C PHE A 321 -22.43 -4.59 20.81
N SER A 322 -22.73 -4.33 22.07
CA SER A 322 -23.56 -3.17 22.47
C SER A 322 -22.88 -1.85 22.13
N ARG A 323 -21.55 -1.76 22.33
CA ARG A 323 -20.75 -0.58 21.93
C ARG A 323 -20.73 -0.37 20.42
N ILE A 324 -20.47 -1.43 19.66
CA ILE A 324 -20.52 -1.39 18.18
C ILE A 324 -21.92 -1.00 17.72
N ALA A 325 -22.97 -1.61 18.27
CA ALA A 325 -24.35 -1.29 17.94
C ALA A 325 -24.70 0.17 18.23
N ARG A 326 -24.22 0.74 19.34
CA ARG A 326 -24.42 2.16 19.68
C ARG A 326 -23.84 3.09 18.64
N VAL A 327 -22.59 2.83 18.18
CA VAL A 327 -21.96 3.61 17.10
C VAL A 327 -22.77 3.51 15.82
N LEU A 328 -23.21 2.32 15.45
CA LEU A 328 -23.97 2.05 14.23
C LEU A 328 -25.40 2.64 14.28
N HIS A 329 -26.02 2.66 15.47
CA HIS A 329 -27.37 3.22 15.69
C HIS A 329 -27.35 4.73 15.67
N THR A 330 -26.48 5.36 16.45
CA THR A 330 -26.39 6.83 16.57
C THR A 330 -25.79 7.47 15.34
N GLN A 331 -25.01 6.74 14.57
CA GLN A 331 -24.23 7.21 13.42
C GLN A 331 -23.37 8.44 13.79
N ARG A 332 -22.90 8.45 15.02
CA ARG A 332 -22.00 9.47 15.55
C ARG A 332 -20.78 8.79 16.16
N PRO A 333 -19.61 9.40 16.06
CA PRO A 333 -18.44 8.89 16.75
C PRO A 333 -18.69 8.98 18.26
N LEU A 334 -18.20 8.00 18.99
CA LEU A 334 -18.24 8.01 20.46
C LEU A 334 -17.31 9.08 21.03
N TYR A 335 -16.22 9.36 20.33
CA TYR A 335 -15.22 10.34 20.72
C TYR A 335 -14.99 11.36 19.62
N ALA A 336 -15.07 12.66 19.96
CA ALA A 336 -14.60 13.72 19.06
C ALA A 336 -13.07 13.69 19.02
N ARG A 337 -12.50 13.53 17.82
CA ARG A 337 -11.05 13.49 17.63
C ARG A 337 -10.60 14.72 16.84
N ASP A 338 -9.69 15.45 17.41
CA ASP A 338 -8.91 16.41 16.63
C ASP A 338 -7.93 15.62 15.75
N LEU A 339 -8.21 15.60 14.46
CA LEU A 339 -7.35 14.99 13.48
C LEU A 339 -6.11 15.86 13.31
N MET A 340 -5.03 15.53 14.04
CA MET A 340 -3.74 16.19 13.84
C MET A 340 -3.26 15.96 12.40
N ALA A 341 -2.85 17.04 11.73
CA ALA A 341 -2.25 16.96 10.42
C ALA A 341 -0.90 16.26 10.52
N ASP A 342 -0.82 15.04 9.99
CA ASP A 342 0.47 14.44 9.72
C ASP A 342 1.16 15.29 8.65
N LYS A 343 2.15 16.07 9.07
CA LYS A 343 2.95 16.88 8.16
C LYS A 343 3.84 15.92 7.38
N GLU A 344 3.50 15.69 6.12
CA GLU A 344 4.39 14.98 5.19
C GLU A 344 5.82 15.51 5.39
N ARG A 345 6.69 14.62 5.85
CA ARG A 345 8.09 14.95 6.13
C ARG A 345 8.78 15.19 4.79
N ARG A 346 8.98 16.45 4.44
CA ARG A 346 9.71 16.87 3.25
C ARG A 346 11.08 17.34 3.66
N LEU A 347 12.09 16.71 3.11
CA LEU A 347 13.45 17.23 3.24
C LEU A 347 13.63 18.41 2.28
N PRO A 348 14.23 19.52 2.72
CA PRO A 348 14.70 20.56 1.81
C PRO A 348 15.69 19.99 0.81
N LEU A 349 15.85 20.64 -0.35
CA LEU A 349 16.66 20.10 -1.46
C LEU A 349 18.11 19.84 -1.05
N PHE A 350 18.73 20.74 -0.28
CA PHE A 350 20.13 20.62 0.10
C PHE A 350 20.40 19.44 1.07
N PRO A 351 19.66 19.25 2.18
CA PRO A 351 19.76 18.05 2.98
C PRO A 351 19.43 16.76 2.22
N ALA A 352 18.43 16.80 1.32
CA ALA A 352 18.10 15.65 0.48
C ALA A 352 19.27 15.26 -0.43
N LEU A 353 19.94 16.23 -1.05
CA LEU A 353 21.11 15.99 -1.89
C LEU A 353 22.29 15.43 -1.07
N LYS A 354 22.53 15.95 0.13
CA LYS A 354 23.58 15.42 1.03
C LYS A 354 23.32 13.97 1.42
N ASN A 355 22.06 13.63 1.77
CA ASN A 355 21.66 12.26 2.08
C ASN A 355 21.79 11.36 0.86
N TYR A 356 21.37 11.84 -0.31
CA TYR A 356 21.44 11.10 -1.56
C TYR A 356 22.86 10.70 -1.94
N LEU A 357 23.82 11.62 -1.83
CA LEU A 357 25.23 11.38 -2.15
C LEU A 357 25.93 10.40 -1.20
N SER A 358 25.29 10.01 -0.11
CA SER A 358 25.81 8.96 0.77
C SER A 358 25.75 7.60 0.07
N LEU A 359 26.85 6.84 0.06
CA LEU A 359 26.91 5.46 -0.46
C LEU A 359 25.94 4.50 0.23
N LYS A 360 25.43 4.87 1.42
CA LYS A 360 24.43 4.11 2.18
C LYS A 360 23.01 4.44 1.72
N SER A 361 22.79 5.49 0.92
CA SER A 361 21.47 5.93 0.47
C SER A 361 20.78 4.85 -0.39
N PRO A 362 19.58 4.38 0.00
CA PRO A 362 18.80 3.46 -0.83
C PRO A 362 18.39 4.08 -2.18
N ALA A 363 18.16 5.40 -2.20
CA ALA A 363 17.78 6.12 -3.41
C ALA A 363 18.92 6.17 -4.42
N LEU A 364 20.16 6.43 -3.98
CA LEU A 364 21.34 6.38 -4.85
C LEU A 364 21.56 4.98 -5.42
N ARG A 365 21.48 3.93 -4.60
CA ARG A 365 21.63 2.54 -5.06
C ARG A 365 20.56 2.16 -6.07
N ASN A 366 19.31 2.58 -5.86
CA ASN A 366 18.22 2.35 -6.80
C ASN A 366 18.45 3.11 -8.12
N ALA A 367 18.86 4.37 -8.06
CA ALA A 367 19.17 5.17 -9.25
C ALA A 367 20.36 4.60 -10.03
N ALA A 368 21.44 4.18 -9.35
CA ALA A 368 22.59 3.52 -9.96
C ALA A 368 22.20 2.19 -10.63
N ARG A 369 21.35 1.39 -9.98
CA ARG A 369 20.82 0.15 -10.56
C ARG A 369 20.04 0.43 -11.84
N ILE A 370 19.11 1.40 -11.82
CA ILE A 370 18.34 1.79 -13.00
C ILE A 370 19.27 2.31 -14.10
N SER A 371 20.25 3.13 -13.76
CA SER A 371 21.26 3.65 -14.67
C SER A 371 22.00 2.53 -15.43
N VAL A 372 22.52 1.54 -14.70
CA VAL A 372 23.23 0.39 -15.32
C VAL A 372 22.28 -0.46 -16.17
N MET A 373 21.07 -0.75 -15.69
CA MET A 373 20.09 -1.52 -16.45
C MET A 373 19.70 -0.81 -17.76
N LEU A 374 19.50 0.51 -17.74
CA LEU A 374 19.19 1.29 -18.95
C LEU A 374 20.37 1.34 -19.92
N SER A 375 21.60 1.42 -19.41
CA SER A 375 22.81 1.36 -20.25
C SER A 375 22.91 0.00 -20.96
N ILE A 376 22.74 -1.11 -20.23
CA ILE A 376 22.75 -2.46 -20.81
C ILE A 376 21.62 -2.61 -21.84
N ALA A 377 20.41 -2.14 -21.51
CA ALA A 377 19.25 -2.20 -22.40
C ALA A 377 19.48 -1.42 -23.71
N SER A 378 20.09 -0.23 -23.62
CA SER A 378 20.41 0.58 -24.79
C SER A 378 21.48 -0.07 -25.66
N LEU A 379 22.55 -0.60 -25.06
CA LEU A 379 23.61 -1.31 -25.78
C LEU A 379 23.08 -2.57 -26.47
N MET A 380 22.27 -3.37 -25.78
CA MET A 380 21.65 -4.57 -26.35
C MET A 380 20.73 -4.24 -27.52
N GLY A 381 19.90 -3.20 -27.39
CA GLY A 381 19.02 -2.77 -28.48
C GLY A 381 19.78 -2.35 -29.74
N ASN A 382 20.90 -1.65 -29.57
CA ASN A 382 21.78 -1.28 -30.66
C ASN A 382 22.53 -2.48 -31.28
N ALA A 383 23.06 -3.38 -30.42
CA ALA A 383 23.83 -4.56 -30.87
C ALA A 383 22.95 -5.56 -31.66
N LEU A 384 21.67 -5.69 -31.28
CA LEU A 384 20.73 -6.57 -31.97
C LEU A 384 20.01 -5.91 -33.17
N HIS A 385 20.33 -4.66 -33.51
CA HIS A 385 19.72 -3.89 -34.59
C HIS A 385 18.19 -3.94 -34.59
N LEU A 386 17.58 -3.85 -33.38
CA LEU A 386 16.12 -3.93 -33.26
C LEU A 386 15.43 -2.70 -33.83
N PRO A 387 14.27 -2.83 -34.50
CA PRO A 387 13.59 -1.71 -35.18
C PRO A 387 13.19 -0.57 -34.22
N LYS A 388 12.92 -0.86 -32.97
CA LYS A 388 12.46 0.09 -31.96
C LYS A 388 13.13 -0.17 -30.60
N PRO A 389 14.46 0.01 -30.46
CA PRO A 389 15.23 -0.40 -29.28
C PRO A 389 14.77 0.26 -27.95
N TYR A 390 14.11 1.42 -28.03
CA TYR A 390 13.56 2.09 -26.85
C TYR A 390 12.46 1.30 -26.12
N TRP A 391 11.87 0.27 -26.73
CA TRP A 391 10.90 -0.59 -26.07
C TRP A 391 11.51 -1.48 -24.98
N ILE A 392 12.77 -1.90 -25.15
CA ILE A 392 13.52 -2.60 -24.09
C ILE A 392 13.65 -1.70 -22.87
N LEU A 393 14.06 -0.43 -23.08
CA LEU A 393 14.22 0.56 -22.02
C LEU A 393 12.92 0.78 -21.24
N MET A 394 11.80 0.93 -21.96
CA MET A 394 10.47 1.05 -21.34
C MET A 394 10.11 -0.18 -20.53
N THR A 395 10.37 -1.38 -21.05
CA THR A 395 10.05 -2.63 -20.35
C THR A 395 10.84 -2.73 -19.05
N VAL A 396 12.13 -2.40 -19.05
CA VAL A 396 12.96 -2.34 -17.85
C VAL A 396 12.34 -1.42 -16.78
N LEU A 397 11.94 -0.21 -17.16
CA LEU A 397 11.34 0.76 -16.22
C LEU A 397 9.97 0.32 -15.68
N PHE A 398 9.11 -0.24 -16.53
CA PHE A 398 7.77 -0.66 -16.11
C PHE A 398 7.78 -1.90 -15.21
N VAL A 399 8.76 -2.78 -15.40
CA VAL A 399 8.84 -4.04 -14.67
C VAL A 399 9.58 -3.87 -13.34
N THR A 400 10.58 -2.99 -13.27
CA THR A 400 11.37 -2.75 -12.05
C THR A 400 10.51 -2.14 -10.95
N GLN A 401 10.48 -2.79 -9.78
CA GLN A 401 9.77 -2.37 -8.58
C GLN A 401 10.72 -2.29 -7.38
N ASN A 402 10.22 -1.69 -6.29
CA ASN A 402 10.93 -1.67 -5.01
C ASN A 402 10.76 -3.03 -4.31
N GLY A 403 11.59 -4.00 -4.64
CA GLY A 403 11.58 -5.32 -4.03
C GLY A 403 11.56 -6.47 -5.04
N TYR A 404 12.19 -7.57 -4.66
CA TYR A 404 12.35 -8.76 -5.51
C TYR A 404 10.99 -9.40 -5.87
N GLY A 405 10.15 -9.67 -4.87
CA GLY A 405 8.87 -10.36 -5.09
C GLY A 405 7.94 -9.57 -6.01
N ALA A 406 7.82 -8.25 -5.80
CA ALA A 406 7.00 -7.38 -6.64
C ALA A 406 7.52 -7.32 -8.09
N THR A 407 8.84 -7.25 -8.29
CA THR A 407 9.45 -7.25 -9.61
C THR A 407 9.23 -8.59 -10.33
N ARG A 408 9.44 -9.73 -9.63
CA ARG A 408 9.20 -11.07 -10.20
C ARG A 408 7.77 -11.24 -10.70
N VAL A 409 6.79 -10.87 -9.89
CA VAL A 409 5.37 -10.95 -10.27
C VAL A 409 5.09 -10.06 -11.49
N ARG A 410 5.64 -8.85 -11.53
CA ARG A 410 5.47 -7.96 -12.68
C ARG A 410 6.14 -8.47 -13.96
N ILE A 411 7.30 -9.10 -13.87
CA ILE A 411 7.98 -9.75 -15.00
C ILE A 411 7.07 -10.80 -15.63
N ILE A 412 6.56 -11.73 -14.80
CA ILE A 412 5.68 -12.82 -15.26
C ILE A 412 4.41 -12.25 -15.92
N HIS A 413 3.74 -11.32 -15.25
CA HIS A 413 2.52 -10.71 -15.77
C HIS A 413 2.79 -9.89 -17.05
N ARG A 414 3.95 -9.23 -17.16
CA ARG A 414 4.31 -8.46 -18.35
C ARG A 414 4.60 -9.37 -19.54
N ALA A 415 5.42 -10.41 -19.35
CA ALA A 415 5.76 -11.37 -20.41
C ALA A 415 4.51 -12.11 -20.90
N ALA A 416 3.72 -12.69 -19.99
CA ALA A 416 2.51 -13.40 -20.32
C ALA A 416 1.45 -12.48 -20.98
N GLY A 417 1.24 -11.28 -20.41
CA GLY A 417 0.30 -10.30 -20.95
C GLY A 417 0.71 -9.77 -22.31
N THR A 418 2.01 -9.56 -22.55
CA THR A 418 2.51 -9.16 -23.87
C THR A 418 2.33 -10.27 -24.88
N LEU A 419 2.67 -11.53 -24.54
CA LEU A 419 2.49 -12.67 -25.44
C LEU A 419 1.02 -12.82 -25.85
N ALA A 420 0.11 -12.87 -24.89
CA ALA A 420 -1.33 -12.97 -25.17
C ALA A 420 -1.85 -11.79 -25.97
N GLY A 421 -1.42 -10.56 -25.64
CA GLY A 421 -1.82 -9.35 -26.39
C GLY A 421 -1.32 -9.33 -27.83
N LEU A 422 -0.10 -9.82 -28.09
CA LEU A 422 0.46 -9.92 -29.43
C LEU A 422 -0.27 -10.97 -30.28
N ILE A 423 -0.67 -12.09 -29.69
CA ILE A 423 -1.49 -13.10 -30.38
C ILE A 423 -2.83 -12.49 -30.79
N ILE A 424 -3.52 -11.80 -29.88
CA ILE A 424 -4.81 -11.16 -30.17
C ILE A 424 -4.64 -10.09 -31.25
N ALA A 425 -3.66 -9.22 -31.12
CA ALA A 425 -3.38 -8.14 -32.10
C ALA A 425 -3.00 -8.72 -33.47
N GLY A 426 -2.16 -9.76 -33.50
CA GLY A 426 -1.76 -10.42 -34.75
C GLY A 426 -2.95 -11.06 -35.47
N LEU A 427 -3.83 -11.76 -34.73
CA LEU A 427 -5.06 -12.32 -35.31
C LEU A 427 -5.97 -11.25 -35.89
N THR A 428 -6.19 -10.14 -35.17
CA THR A 428 -7.06 -9.06 -35.64
C THR A 428 -6.51 -8.34 -36.87
N LEU A 429 -5.18 -8.11 -36.91
CA LEU A 429 -4.54 -7.51 -38.07
C LEU A 429 -4.54 -8.43 -39.29
N HIS A 430 -4.33 -9.73 -39.08
CA HIS A 430 -4.38 -10.73 -40.13
C HIS A 430 -5.75 -10.79 -40.84
N PHE A 431 -6.84 -10.55 -40.11
CA PHE A 431 -8.19 -10.48 -40.70
C PHE A 431 -8.50 -9.12 -41.36
N HIS A 432 -7.51 -8.22 -41.53
CA HIS A 432 -7.62 -6.93 -42.21
C HIS A 432 -8.81 -6.08 -41.72
N VAL A 433 -8.95 -5.98 -40.39
CA VAL A 433 -10.03 -5.18 -39.76
C VAL A 433 -9.92 -3.72 -40.21
N PRO A 434 -11.01 -3.10 -40.70
CA PRO A 434 -11.01 -1.71 -41.15
C PRO A 434 -10.53 -0.74 -40.05
N GLU A 435 -9.84 0.37 -40.45
CA GLU A 435 -9.24 1.33 -39.52
C GLU A 435 -10.24 1.94 -38.54
N SER A 436 -11.49 2.15 -38.93
CA SER A 436 -12.56 2.65 -38.04
C SER A 436 -12.85 1.70 -36.88
N TYR A 437 -12.81 0.38 -37.09
CA TYR A 437 -12.98 -0.63 -36.05
C TYR A 437 -11.71 -0.75 -35.20
N THR A 438 -10.53 -0.57 -35.78
CA THR A 438 -9.25 -0.54 -35.05
C THR A 438 -9.22 0.61 -34.02
N LEU A 439 -9.67 1.81 -34.41
CA LEU A 439 -9.76 2.94 -33.50
C LEU A 439 -10.79 2.73 -32.39
N SER A 440 -11.99 2.28 -32.77
CA SER A 440 -13.06 1.97 -31.80
C SER A 440 -12.65 0.85 -30.83
N GLY A 441 -12.00 -0.19 -31.36
CA GLY A 441 -11.43 -1.28 -30.58
C GLY A 441 -10.35 -0.82 -29.60
N MET A 442 -9.46 0.09 -30.04
CA MET A 442 -8.41 0.70 -29.21
C MET A 442 -9.03 1.43 -28.01
N LEU A 443 -10.08 2.22 -28.22
CA LEU A 443 -10.78 2.93 -27.16
C LEU A 443 -11.40 1.96 -26.16
N LEU A 444 -12.12 0.96 -26.64
CA LEU A 444 -12.79 -0.04 -25.79
C LEU A 444 -11.78 -0.86 -25.01
N ILE A 445 -10.73 -1.35 -25.64
CA ILE A 445 -9.69 -2.16 -25.02
C ILE A 445 -8.93 -1.32 -23.97
N THR A 446 -8.65 -0.05 -24.26
CA THR A 446 -8.04 0.87 -23.27
C THR A 446 -8.94 1.05 -22.04
N LEU A 447 -10.23 1.26 -22.24
CA LEU A 447 -11.21 1.37 -21.15
C LEU A 447 -11.23 0.09 -20.29
N LEU A 448 -11.33 -1.07 -20.92
CA LEU A 448 -11.32 -2.36 -20.22
C LEU A 448 -10.00 -2.59 -19.47
N SER A 449 -8.87 -2.21 -20.06
CA SER A 449 -7.55 -2.32 -19.42
C SER A 449 -7.47 -1.48 -18.15
N TYR A 450 -7.94 -0.23 -18.19
CA TYR A 450 -7.99 0.61 -16.99
C TYR A 450 -9.03 0.15 -15.96
N LEU A 451 -10.10 -0.50 -16.39
CA LEU A 451 -11.09 -1.08 -15.48
C LEU A 451 -10.50 -2.22 -14.63
N ILE A 452 -9.62 -3.01 -15.24
CA ILE A 452 -9.08 -4.25 -14.65
C ILE A 452 -7.71 -4.03 -13.97
N ILE A 453 -6.95 -3.00 -14.33
CA ILE A 453 -5.54 -2.82 -13.92
C ILE A 453 -5.32 -2.86 -12.40
N ARG A 454 -6.27 -2.35 -11.63
CA ARG A 454 -6.18 -2.31 -10.16
C ARG A 454 -6.32 -3.69 -9.52
N LYS A 455 -7.05 -4.61 -10.15
CA LYS A 455 -7.28 -5.97 -9.66
C LYS A 455 -6.32 -6.99 -10.26
N HIS A 456 -6.12 -6.91 -11.56
CA HIS A 456 -5.39 -7.92 -12.33
C HIS A 456 -4.46 -7.26 -13.34
N TYR A 457 -3.26 -6.89 -12.89
CA TYR A 457 -2.25 -6.24 -13.72
C TYR A 457 -1.92 -7.02 -15.00
N GLY A 458 -1.83 -8.37 -14.92
CA GLY A 458 -1.52 -9.22 -16.09
C GLY A 458 -2.53 -9.08 -17.22
N TRP A 459 -3.84 -9.13 -16.91
CA TRP A 459 -4.89 -8.95 -17.90
C TRP A 459 -4.93 -7.54 -18.49
N ALA A 460 -4.65 -6.53 -17.69
CA ALA A 460 -4.54 -5.16 -18.22
C ALA A 460 -3.37 -5.02 -19.22
N MET A 461 -2.28 -5.77 -19.01
CA MET A 461 -1.12 -5.78 -19.92
C MET A 461 -1.46 -6.37 -21.29
N VAL A 462 -2.37 -7.34 -21.36
CA VAL A 462 -2.92 -7.86 -22.64
C VAL A 462 -3.50 -6.69 -23.44
N GLY A 463 -4.44 -5.97 -22.86
CA GLY A 463 -5.10 -4.85 -23.52
C GLY A 463 -4.15 -3.70 -23.89
N PHE A 464 -3.24 -3.30 -23.00
CA PHE A 464 -2.26 -2.27 -23.33
C PHE A 464 -1.29 -2.69 -24.45
N THR A 465 -1.00 -4.00 -24.58
CA THR A 465 -0.17 -4.49 -25.67
C THR A 465 -0.95 -4.42 -27.01
N VAL A 466 -2.23 -4.81 -27.01
CA VAL A 466 -3.09 -4.67 -28.20
C VAL A 466 -3.20 -3.18 -28.60
N THR A 467 -3.48 -2.30 -27.63
CA THR A 467 -3.54 -0.85 -27.88
C THR A 467 -2.23 -0.32 -28.49
N ALA A 468 -1.06 -0.75 -27.99
CA ALA A 468 0.23 -0.32 -28.53
C ALA A 468 0.46 -0.79 -29.97
N VAL A 469 0.08 -2.02 -30.32
CA VAL A 469 0.17 -2.54 -31.70
C VAL A 469 -0.79 -1.78 -32.62
N TYR A 470 -2.03 -1.53 -32.16
CA TYR A 470 -3.00 -0.75 -32.94
C TYR A 470 -2.53 0.70 -33.17
N THR A 471 -1.91 1.31 -32.14
CA THR A 471 -1.28 2.64 -32.29
C THR A 471 -0.21 2.64 -33.39
N LEU A 472 0.64 1.59 -33.43
CA LEU A 472 1.64 1.46 -34.47
C LEU A 472 1.03 1.20 -35.84
N GLN A 473 -0.01 0.39 -35.94
CA GLN A 473 -0.75 0.17 -37.18
C GLN A 473 -1.28 1.50 -37.75
N LEU A 474 -1.90 2.33 -36.90
CA LEU A 474 -2.41 3.65 -37.33
C LEU A 474 -1.33 4.63 -37.71
N LEU A 475 -0.10 4.53 -37.14
CA LEU A 475 1.02 5.41 -37.45
C LEU A 475 1.80 4.99 -38.69
N THR A 476 1.97 3.69 -38.94
CA THR A 476 2.88 3.15 -39.94
C THR A 476 2.23 2.31 -41.01
N LEU A 477 0.96 1.96 -40.86
CA LEU A 477 0.18 1.01 -41.70
C LEU A 477 0.78 -0.42 -41.77
N ASN A 478 1.84 -0.70 -41.02
CA ASN A 478 2.59 -1.94 -41.00
C ASN A 478 2.76 -2.51 -39.57
N GLY A 479 1.73 -2.52 -38.73
CA GLY A 479 1.78 -2.97 -37.33
C GLY A 479 2.26 -4.40 -37.14
N GLU A 480 2.02 -5.29 -38.12
CA GLU A 480 2.40 -6.71 -38.05
C GLU A 480 3.91 -6.92 -37.95
N GLN A 481 4.72 -6.10 -38.62
CA GLN A 481 6.18 -6.21 -38.61
C GLN A 481 6.79 -6.00 -37.21
N PHE A 482 6.05 -5.34 -36.31
CA PHE A 482 6.53 -5.04 -34.96
C PHE A 482 6.13 -6.10 -33.91
N ILE A 483 5.32 -7.09 -34.29
CA ILE A 483 4.82 -8.11 -33.33
C ILE A 483 5.97 -8.92 -32.74
N ILE A 484 6.84 -9.48 -33.59
CA ILE A 484 7.97 -10.30 -33.16
C ILE A 484 9.01 -9.43 -32.43
N ALA A 485 9.31 -8.26 -32.96
CA ALA A 485 10.23 -7.32 -32.31
C ALA A 485 9.75 -6.94 -30.91
N ARG A 486 8.44 -6.69 -30.72
CA ARG A 486 7.84 -6.37 -29.44
C ARG A 486 7.96 -7.50 -28.41
N LEU A 487 7.83 -8.74 -28.86
CA LEU A 487 8.03 -9.91 -28.00
C LEU A 487 9.48 -10.01 -27.52
N ILE A 488 10.43 -9.90 -28.47
CA ILE A 488 11.88 -9.95 -28.19
C ILE A 488 12.28 -8.82 -27.24
N ASP A 489 11.86 -7.58 -27.50
CA ASP A 489 12.13 -6.42 -26.65
C ASP A 489 11.61 -6.61 -25.23
N THR A 490 10.41 -7.19 -25.10
CA THR A 490 9.82 -7.45 -23.78
C THR A 490 10.59 -8.53 -23.03
N LEU A 491 10.98 -9.62 -23.68
CA LEU A 491 11.76 -10.69 -23.07
C LEU A 491 13.15 -10.20 -22.62
N ILE A 492 13.87 -9.48 -23.50
CA ILE A 492 15.16 -8.89 -23.16
C ILE A 492 15.04 -7.91 -22.01
N GLY A 493 14.06 -6.99 -22.05
CA GLY A 493 13.81 -6.04 -20.97
C GLY A 493 13.49 -6.71 -19.63
N CYS A 494 12.72 -7.79 -19.65
CA CYS A 494 12.42 -8.60 -18.46
C CYS A 494 13.67 -9.29 -17.91
N LEU A 495 14.53 -9.84 -18.77
CA LEU A 495 15.80 -10.48 -18.36
C LEU A 495 16.76 -9.46 -17.76
N ILE A 496 16.93 -8.29 -18.36
CA ILE A 496 17.77 -7.22 -17.79
C ILE A 496 17.22 -6.75 -16.45
N ALA A 497 15.92 -6.54 -16.32
CA ALA A 497 15.30 -6.13 -15.05
C ALA A 497 15.47 -7.19 -13.96
N PHE A 498 15.31 -8.47 -14.29
CA PHE A 498 15.55 -9.59 -13.36
C PHE A 498 17.01 -9.64 -12.92
N GLY A 499 17.96 -9.63 -13.88
CA GLY A 499 19.40 -9.63 -13.59
C GLY A 499 19.81 -8.43 -12.75
N GLY A 500 19.33 -7.22 -13.09
CA GLY A 500 19.60 -6.01 -12.34
C GLY A 500 19.06 -6.06 -10.90
N MET A 501 17.94 -6.75 -10.68
CA MET A 501 17.34 -6.88 -9.36
C MET A 501 18.10 -7.89 -8.48
N VAL A 502 18.66 -8.93 -9.08
CA VAL A 502 19.38 -10.00 -8.35
C VAL A 502 20.85 -9.64 -8.11
N TRP A 503 21.51 -9.01 -9.10
CA TRP A 503 22.97 -8.81 -9.07
C TRP A 503 23.41 -7.39 -8.75
N LEU A 504 22.60 -6.34 -9.12
CA LEU A 504 22.97 -4.95 -8.92
C LEU A 504 22.42 -4.40 -7.61
N TRP A 505 23.24 -4.39 -6.57
CA TRP A 505 22.88 -3.84 -5.23
C TRP A 505 21.48 -4.24 -4.77
N PRO A 506 21.21 -5.54 -4.59
CA PRO A 506 19.88 -5.97 -4.19
C PRO A 506 19.52 -5.39 -2.83
N GLN A 507 18.32 -4.82 -2.76
CA GLN A 507 17.74 -4.31 -1.51
C GLN A 507 16.83 -5.38 -0.93
N TRP A 508 17.44 -6.28 -0.15
CA TRP A 508 16.71 -7.36 0.48
C TRP A 508 15.86 -6.83 1.64
N GLN A 509 14.60 -7.20 1.68
CA GLN A 509 13.70 -6.89 2.78
C GLN A 509 14.10 -7.62 4.06
N SER A 510 14.70 -8.78 3.93
CA SER A 510 15.33 -9.51 5.04
C SER A 510 16.33 -8.64 5.81
N GLY A 511 17.07 -7.76 5.14
CA GLY A 511 17.97 -6.78 5.79
C GLY A 511 17.25 -5.64 6.54
N LEU A 512 15.97 -5.38 6.23
CA LEU A 512 15.16 -4.36 6.90
C LEU A 512 14.36 -4.91 8.07
N LEU A 513 14.22 -6.23 8.18
CA LEU A 513 13.43 -6.87 9.24
C LEU A 513 13.88 -6.43 10.62
N LYS A 514 15.19 -6.50 10.90
CA LYS A 514 15.75 -6.10 12.18
C LYS A 514 15.46 -4.64 12.51
N LYS A 515 15.62 -3.73 11.54
CA LYS A 515 15.31 -2.32 11.71
C LYS A 515 13.83 -2.11 12.01
N ASN A 516 12.93 -2.75 11.24
CA ASN A 516 11.50 -2.61 11.45
C ASN A 516 11.05 -3.21 12.78
N ALA A 517 11.74 -4.25 13.29
CA ALA A 517 11.49 -4.78 14.62
C ALA A 517 11.89 -3.75 15.72
N HIS A 518 13.04 -3.09 15.58
CA HIS A 518 13.44 -1.99 16.48
C HIS A 518 12.45 -0.83 16.45
N ASP A 519 12.04 -0.39 15.24
CA ASP A 519 11.09 0.72 15.07
C ASP A 519 9.73 0.37 15.71
N ALA A 520 9.31 -0.91 15.68
CA ALA A 520 8.10 -1.40 16.33
C ALA A 520 8.20 -1.34 17.86
N LEU A 521 9.28 -1.88 18.44
CA LEU A 521 9.51 -1.83 19.88
C LEU A 521 9.65 -0.39 20.41
N GLU A 522 10.27 0.51 19.63
CA GLU A 522 10.36 1.93 19.99
C GLU A 522 8.97 2.60 19.98
N ALA A 523 8.13 2.28 19.01
CA ALA A 523 6.76 2.78 18.95
C ALA A 523 5.92 2.29 20.15
N ASP A 524 6.09 1.02 20.54
CA ASP A 524 5.44 0.44 21.72
C ASP A 524 5.88 1.15 23.00
N GLN A 525 7.19 1.37 23.17
CA GLN A 525 7.73 2.09 24.32
C GLN A 525 7.12 3.49 24.47
N GLN A 526 7.06 4.23 23.36
CA GLN A 526 6.48 5.58 23.36
C GLN A 526 4.97 5.55 23.66
N ALA A 527 4.25 4.52 23.22
CA ALA A 527 2.83 4.36 23.49
C ALA A 527 2.58 4.06 24.98
N ILE A 528 3.32 3.12 25.55
CA ILE A 528 3.19 2.74 26.97
C ILE A 528 3.51 3.93 27.87
N ARG A 529 4.59 4.68 27.59
CA ARG A 529 4.93 5.92 28.33
C ARG A 529 3.78 6.93 28.29
N LEU A 530 3.16 7.13 27.13
CA LEU A 530 2.09 8.11 26.99
C LEU A 530 0.81 7.65 27.70
N ILE A 531 0.47 6.35 27.62
CA ILE A 531 -0.72 5.78 28.28
C ILE A 531 -0.60 5.87 29.82
N LEU A 532 0.59 5.63 30.36
CA LEU A 532 0.86 5.68 31.78
C LEU A 532 1.19 7.09 32.31
N SER A 533 1.18 8.12 31.45
CA SER A 533 1.40 9.50 31.89
C SER A 533 0.19 10.01 32.72
N PRO A 534 0.41 10.95 33.65
CA PRO A 534 -0.65 11.45 34.55
C PRO A 534 -1.82 12.13 33.84
N ASP A 535 -1.58 12.72 32.65
CA ASP A 535 -2.61 13.41 31.84
C ASP A 535 -2.43 13.07 30.35
N PRO A 536 -2.87 11.88 29.91
CA PRO A 536 -2.70 11.44 28.55
C PRO A 536 -3.67 12.19 27.62
N LYS A 537 -3.17 13.16 26.87
CA LYS A 537 -3.98 13.93 25.92
C LYS A 537 -4.56 13.03 24.81
N ALA A 538 -5.87 13.01 24.67
CA ALA A 538 -6.58 12.18 23.69
C ALA A 538 -6.04 12.26 22.23
N PRO A 539 -5.66 13.44 21.67
CA PRO A 539 -5.07 13.52 20.34
C PRO A 539 -3.70 12.84 20.24
N ALA A 540 -2.86 12.96 21.30
CA ALA A 540 -1.54 12.33 21.33
C ALA A 540 -1.65 10.80 21.40
N LEU A 541 -2.59 10.28 22.19
CA LEU A 541 -2.89 8.84 22.26
C LEU A 541 -3.34 8.29 20.89
N ALA A 542 -4.23 9.00 20.18
CA ALA A 542 -4.69 8.57 18.87
C ALA A 542 -3.54 8.56 17.84
N TYR A 543 -2.66 9.56 17.85
CA TYR A 543 -1.50 9.64 16.99
C TYR A 543 -0.51 8.51 17.28
N GLN A 544 -0.18 8.28 18.56
CA GLN A 544 0.78 7.25 18.95
C GLN A 544 0.27 5.85 18.62
N ARG A 545 -1.03 5.58 18.82
CA ARG A 545 -1.67 4.35 18.39
C ARG A 545 -1.54 4.12 16.88
N MET A 546 -1.73 5.16 16.08
CA MET A 546 -1.52 5.08 14.63
C MET A 546 -0.06 4.72 14.30
N ARG A 547 0.92 5.33 14.99
CA ARG A 547 2.35 5.01 14.83
C ARG A 547 2.67 3.56 15.16
N VAL A 548 2.16 3.05 16.28
CA VAL A 548 2.32 1.62 16.69
C VAL A 548 1.80 0.71 15.57
N ASN A 549 0.56 0.91 15.12
CA ASN A 549 -0.02 0.10 14.07
C ASN A 549 0.80 0.18 12.75
N GLN A 550 1.30 1.36 12.37
CA GLN A 550 2.13 1.53 11.17
C GLN A 550 3.48 0.81 11.28
N ALA A 551 4.15 0.90 12.43
CA ALA A 551 5.44 0.26 12.66
C ALA A 551 5.34 -1.27 12.60
N HIS A 552 4.33 -1.84 13.27
CA HIS A 552 4.10 -3.29 13.24
C HIS A 552 3.64 -3.79 11.85
N ASN A 553 2.85 -2.99 11.12
CA ASN A 553 2.51 -3.31 9.74
C ASN A 553 3.74 -3.31 8.83
N ALA A 554 4.67 -2.37 9.02
CA ALA A 554 5.93 -2.33 8.28
C ALA A 554 6.78 -3.59 8.55
N LEU A 555 6.84 -4.02 9.81
CA LEU A 555 7.52 -5.25 10.21
C LEU A 555 6.88 -6.49 9.55
N TYR A 556 5.57 -6.65 9.67
CA TYR A 556 4.85 -7.78 9.07
C TYR A 556 5.01 -7.82 7.54
N ASN A 557 4.92 -6.67 6.88
CA ASN A 557 5.13 -6.55 5.44
C ASN A 557 6.53 -6.94 5.02
N SER A 558 7.55 -6.50 5.78
CA SER A 558 8.94 -6.87 5.48
C SER A 558 9.15 -8.37 5.65
N LEU A 559 8.54 -9.03 6.63
CA LEU A 559 8.61 -10.49 6.78
C LEU A 559 7.96 -11.20 5.57
N ASN A 560 6.76 -10.79 5.17
CA ASN A 560 6.07 -11.38 4.03
C ASN A 560 6.83 -11.19 2.71
N GLN A 561 7.50 -10.06 2.53
CA GLN A 561 8.33 -9.80 1.35
C GLN A 561 9.65 -10.59 1.41
N ALA A 562 10.27 -10.66 2.59
CA ALA A 562 11.50 -11.41 2.80
C ALA A 562 11.31 -12.91 2.54
N MET A 563 10.16 -13.50 2.89
CA MET A 563 9.83 -14.88 2.58
C MET A 563 9.80 -15.19 1.07
N GLN A 564 9.60 -14.18 0.22
CA GLN A 564 9.62 -14.34 -1.23
C GLN A 564 11.02 -14.21 -1.84
N GLU A 565 12.02 -13.82 -1.03
CA GLU A 565 13.39 -13.61 -1.48
C GLU A 565 14.14 -14.93 -1.65
N PRO A 566 14.95 -15.08 -2.72
CA PRO A 566 15.76 -16.25 -2.92
C PRO A 566 16.85 -16.30 -1.84
N GLY A 567 16.98 -17.45 -1.19
CA GLY A 567 17.97 -17.65 -0.12
C GLY A 567 17.54 -17.19 1.26
N PHE A 568 16.27 -16.81 1.43
CA PHE A 568 15.70 -16.62 2.76
C PHE A 568 15.78 -17.92 3.54
N ASN A 569 16.36 -17.87 4.75
CA ASN A 569 16.53 -19.06 5.57
C ASN A 569 15.18 -19.43 6.24
N THR A 570 14.55 -20.48 5.73
CA THR A 570 13.26 -20.96 6.25
C THR A 570 13.40 -21.72 7.58
N HIS A 571 14.62 -22.07 7.99
CA HIS A 571 14.85 -22.81 9.24
C HIS A 571 14.37 -22.02 10.47
N TYR A 572 14.54 -20.70 10.45
CA TYR A 572 14.10 -19.82 11.53
C TYR A 572 12.78 -19.08 11.23
N LEU A 573 12.05 -19.52 10.21
CA LEU A 573 10.81 -18.85 9.80
C LEU A 573 9.73 -18.93 10.89
N GLU A 574 9.62 -20.06 11.56
CA GLU A 574 8.64 -20.25 12.62
C GLU A 574 8.95 -19.36 13.84
N ASP A 575 10.21 -19.25 14.22
CA ASP A 575 10.65 -18.33 15.28
C ASP A 575 10.31 -16.87 14.93
N MET A 576 10.58 -16.46 13.68
CA MET A 576 10.25 -15.11 13.22
C MET A 576 8.75 -14.86 13.18
N LYS A 577 7.96 -15.81 12.72
CA LYS A 577 6.50 -15.71 12.72
C LYS A 577 5.98 -15.62 14.15
N LEU A 578 6.50 -16.46 15.05
CA LEU A 578 6.12 -16.45 16.46
C LEU A 578 6.43 -15.10 17.11
N TRP A 579 7.63 -14.56 16.88
CA TRP A 579 8.03 -13.24 17.36
C TRP A 579 7.10 -12.14 16.85
N VAL A 580 6.80 -12.12 15.55
CA VAL A 580 5.89 -11.14 14.95
C VAL A 580 4.46 -11.31 15.46
N THR A 581 4.02 -12.54 15.75
CA THR A 581 2.71 -12.81 16.33
C THR A 581 2.60 -12.23 17.75
N HIS A 582 3.60 -12.47 18.61
CA HIS A 582 3.62 -11.87 19.95
C HIS A 582 3.69 -10.33 19.89
N SER A 583 4.46 -9.79 18.96
CA SER A 583 4.51 -8.36 18.68
C SER A 583 3.12 -7.80 18.31
N GLN A 584 2.32 -8.52 17.53
CA GLN A 584 0.95 -8.11 17.20
C GLN A 584 0.00 -8.19 18.43
N PHE A 585 0.17 -9.14 19.31
CA PHE A 585 -0.59 -9.18 20.57
C PHE A 585 -0.29 -7.95 21.44
N ILE A 586 0.97 -7.48 21.47
CA ILE A 586 1.32 -6.23 22.16
C ILE A 586 0.54 -5.05 21.58
N VAL A 587 0.42 -4.94 20.25
CA VAL A 587 -0.38 -3.89 19.58
C VAL A 587 -1.84 -3.95 20.06
N GLU A 588 -2.41 -5.13 20.15
CA GLU A 588 -3.79 -5.29 20.60
C GLU A 588 -3.97 -4.82 22.05
N HIS A 589 -3.02 -5.16 22.94
CA HIS A 589 -3.03 -4.68 24.33
C HIS A 589 -2.88 -3.17 24.40
N ILE A 590 -1.96 -2.56 23.66
CA ILE A 590 -1.79 -1.10 23.58
C ILE A 590 -3.08 -0.43 23.08
N ASN A 591 -3.75 -1.01 22.09
CA ASN A 591 -5.02 -0.50 21.60
C ASN A 591 -6.10 -0.54 22.67
N ALA A 592 -6.21 -1.62 23.43
CA ALA A 592 -7.16 -1.77 24.55
C ALA A 592 -6.85 -0.77 25.69
N MET A 593 -5.58 -0.67 26.09
CA MET A 593 -5.11 0.29 27.10
C MET A 593 -5.41 1.73 26.71
N THR A 594 -5.24 2.07 25.43
CA THR A 594 -5.55 3.41 24.92
C THR A 594 -7.03 3.75 25.12
N THR A 595 -7.92 2.76 24.98
CA THR A 595 -9.37 2.93 25.22
C THR A 595 -9.66 3.10 26.71
N LEU A 596 -9.06 2.27 27.56
CA LEU A 596 -9.22 2.35 29.03
C LEU A 596 -8.69 3.67 29.59
N ALA A 597 -7.54 4.14 29.13
CA ALA A 597 -6.97 5.41 29.57
C ALA A 597 -7.86 6.62 29.22
N ARG A 598 -8.67 6.54 28.17
CA ARG A 598 -9.68 7.57 27.84
C ARG A 598 -10.90 7.54 28.75
N GLU A 599 -11.23 6.41 29.32
CA GLU A 599 -12.34 6.21 30.26
C GLU A 599 -11.95 6.58 31.71
N HIS A 600 -10.77 7.20 31.89
CA HIS A 600 -10.22 7.61 33.20
C HIS A 600 -9.97 6.46 34.19
N THR A 601 -9.74 5.27 33.68
CA THR A 601 -9.31 4.11 34.50
C THR A 601 -7.80 4.23 34.71
N MET A 602 -7.37 5.05 35.68
CA MET A 602 -5.95 5.29 35.95
C MET A 602 -5.43 4.34 37.04
N LEU A 603 -4.18 3.94 36.90
CA LEU A 603 -3.41 3.29 37.94
C LEU A 603 -2.96 4.33 38.99
N THR A 604 -2.67 3.88 40.21
CA THR A 604 -1.97 4.74 41.17
C THR A 604 -0.59 5.14 40.61
N PRO A 605 -0.10 6.37 40.87
CA PRO A 605 1.15 6.84 40.30
C PRO A 605 2.35 5.92 40.53
N ASP A 606 2.44 5.32 41.77
CA ASP A 606 3.50 4.39 42.13
C ASP A 606 3.44 3.09 41.33
N LEU A 607 2.24 2.58 41.08
CA LEU A 607 2.03 1.34 40.33
C LEU A 607 2.28 1.58 38.85
N ALA A 608 1.84 2.73 38.31
CA ALA A 608 2.11 3.13 36.93
C ALA A 608 3.62 3.27 36.65
N GLN A 609 4.38 3.87 37.60
CA GLN A 609 5.82 4.01 37.49
C GLN A 609 6.52 2.63 37.51
N ARG A 610 6.15 1.73 38.39
CA ARG A 610 6.72 0.36 38.47
C ARG A 610 6.50 -0.42 37.18
N TYR A 611 5.28 -0.38 36.62
CA TYR A 611 4.99 -1.04 35.35
C TYR A 611 5.73 -0.40 34.18
N LEU A 612 5.87 0.92 34.16
CA LEU A 612 6.65 1.62 33.14
C LEU A 612 8.11 1.15 33.13
N GLU A 613 8.75 1.13 34.30
CA GLU A 613 10.13 0.66 34.44
C GLU A 613 10.29 -0.80 34.01
N SER A 614 9.36 -1.67 34.42
CA SER A 614 9.39 -3.09 34.06
C SER A 614 9.24 -3.27 32.55
N CYS A 615 8.30 -2.55 31.90
CA CYS A 615 8.12 -2.59 30.45
C CYS A 615 9.33 -2.05 29.71
N GLU A 616 9.95 -0.97 30.18
CA GLU A 616 11.15 -0.40 29.56
C GLU A 616 12.33 -1.35 29.61
N ILE A 617 12.54 -2.02 30.75
CA ILE A 617 13.59 -3.04 30.91
C ILE A 617 13.33 -4.21 29.95
N ALA A 618 12.09 -4.70 29.86
CA ALA A 618 11.74 -5.81 28.98
C ALA A 618 11.91 -5.45 27.51
N LEU A 619 11.49 -4.25 27.09
CA LEU A 619 11.67 -3.72 25.73
C LEU A 619 13.14 -3.57 25.37
N GLN A 620 13.94 -3.00 26.26
CA GLN A 620 15.38 -2.87 26.06
C GLN A 620 16.07 -4.23 25.90
N ARG A 621 15.68 -5.22 26.68
CA ARG A 621 16.18 -6.60 26.54
C ARG A 621 15.84 -7.19 25.18
N CYS A 622 14.60 -7.03 24.71
CA CYS A 622 14.20 -7.45 23.38
C CYS A 622 15.04 -6.75 22.29
N GLN A 623 15.30 -5.45 22.42
CA GLN A 623 16.17 -4.69 21.51
C GLN A 623 17.61 -5.20 21.54
N GLN A 624 18.20 -5.37 22.73
CA GLN A 624 19.54 -5.92 22.90
C GLN A 624 19.64 -7.35 22.33
N ARG A 625 18.60 -8.14 22.50
CA ARG A 625 18.53 -9.49 21.94
C ARG A 625 18.51 -9.49 20.43
N LEU A 626 17.81 -8.56 19.80
CA LEU A 626 17.88 -8.37 18.35
C LEU A 626 19.31 -8.01 17.87
N ASP A 627 20.08 -7.30 18.71
CA ASP A 627 21.44 -6.84 18.40
C ASP A 627 22.54 -7.84 18.77
N SER A 628 22.28 -8.72 19.75
CA SER A 628 23.29 -9.64 20.30
C SER A 628 23.68 -10.74 19.31
N ASP A 629 24.96 -11.10 19.36
CA ASP A 629 25.59 -12.11 18.48
C ASP A 629 25.72 -13.52 19.12
N GLY A 630 25.27 -13.73 20.36
CA GLY A 630 25.42 -14.97 21.11
C GLY A 630 24.13 -15.71 21.47
N PRO A 631 24.19 -16.99 21.86
CA PRO A 631 23.10 -17.64 22.58
C PRO A 631 22.89 -16.88 23.89
N GLY A 632 21.65 -16.48 24.18
CA GLY A 632 21.35 -15.67 25.36
C GLY A 632 21.71 -16.40 26.63
N SER A 633 22.26 -15.69 27.59
CA SER A 633 22.29 -16.15 28.96
C SER A 633 20.82 -16.16 29.47
N THR A 634 20.37 -17.29 29.93
CA THR A 634 19.15 -17.46 30.72
C THR A 634 19.38 -16.82 32.11
N GLY A 635 19.57 -15.53 32.16
CA GLY A 635 19.54 -14.81 33.42
C GLY A 635 18.08 -14.62 33.82
N ASP A 636 17.60 -15.47 34.70
CA ASP A 636 16.35 -15.28 35.40
C ASP A 636 16.39 -13.95 36.13
N VAL A 637 15.68 -12.99 35.63
CA VAL A 637 15.35 -11.78 36.39
C VAL A 637 13.91 -11.96 36.83
N ASN A 638 13.71 -11.91 38.13
CA ASN A 638 12.41 -11.76 38.77
C ASN A 638 11.66 -10.56 38.17
N ILE A 639 11.04 -10.78 37.00
CA ILE A 639 9.96 -9.94 36.53
C ILE A 639 8.75 -10.41 37.33
N MET A 640 8.04 -9.47 37.92
CA MET A 640 6.82 -9.73 38.69
C MET A 640 6.11 -10.96 38.08
N GLU A 641 6.20 -12.10 38.79
CA GLU A 641 5.53 -13.33 38.37
C GLU A 641 4.07 -12.98 38.10
N SER A 642 3.64 -13.20 36.87
CA SER A 642 2.24 -13.05 36.53
C SER A 642 1.49 -14.11 37.37
N PRO A 643 0.58 -13.75 38.24
CA PRO A 643 -0.28 -14.75 38.85
C PRO A 643 -0.99 -15.50 37.73
N GLU A 644 -1.07 -16.82 37.84
CA GLU A 644 -1.83 -17.72 36.96
C GLU A 644 -3.34 -17.42 37.03
N SER A 645 -3.77 -16.21 36.95
CA SER A 645 -5.16 -15.85 37.17
C SER A 645 -5.76 -15.17 35.95
N GLU A 646 -6.85 -15.77 35.53
CA GLU A 646 -7.94 -15.27 34.71
C GLU A 646 -7.56 -14.53 33.41
N VAL A 647 -7.94 -15.10 32.29
CA VAL A 647 -7.84 -14.50 30.96
C VAL A 647 -8.50 -13.13 30.97
N PRO A 648 -7.75 -12.03 30.83
CA PRO A 648 -8.38 -10.70 30.75
C PRO A 648 -9.15 -10.59 29.46
N ILE A 649 -10.47 -10.57 29.53
CA ILE A 649 -11.36 -10.50 28.39
C ILE A 649 -11.86 -9.06 28.22
N GLY A 650 -11.23 -8.32 27.35
CA GLY A 650 -11.67 -6.99 26.91
C GLY A 650 -11.74 -5.93 28.01
N PRO A 651 -12.79 -5.09 28.02
CA PRO A 651 -12.90 -3.95 28.93
C PRO A 651 -13.30 -4.31 30.35
N LEU A 652 -13.55 -5.57 30.64
CA LEU A 652 -13.62 -6.08 32.00
C LEU A 652 -12.23 -6.28 32.59
N SER A 653 -11.19 -6.24 31.74
CA SER A 653 -9.80 -6.30 32.18
C SER A 653 -9.32 -4.94 32.65
N THR A 654 -8.52 -4.95 33.71
CA THR A 654 -7.86 -3.74 34.22
C THR A 654 -6.68 -3.35 33.35
N LEU A 655 -6.26 -2.07 33.40
CA LEU A 655 -5.05 -1.59 32.76
C LEU A 655 -3.83 -2.42 33.19
N GLU A 656 -3.81 -2.84 34.43
CA GLU A 656 -2.80 -3.69 35.02
C GLU A 656 -2.69 -5.06 34.35
N GLN A 657 -3.79 -5.72 34.09
CA GLN A 657 -3.81 -7.02 33.41
C GLN A 657 -3.25 -6.92 32.00
N HIS A 658 -3.56 -5.84 31.28
CA HIS A 658 -2.96 -5.61 29.95
C HIS A 658 -1.45 -5.42 30.02
N LEU A 659 -0.94 -4.68 31.01
CA LEU A 659 0.50 -4.49 31.22
C LEU A 659 1.22 -5.80 31.56
N GLN A 660 0.65 -6.62 32.44
CA GLN A 660 1.17 -7.95 32.77
C GLN A 660 1.28 -8.83 31.52
N ARG A 661 0.27 -8.82 30.66
CA ARG A 661 0.30 -9.58 29.40
C ARG A 661 1.33 -9.04 28.41
N ILE A 662 1.49 -7.72 28.29
CA ILE A 662 2.58 -7.12 27.49
C ILE A 662 3.93 -7.64 27.98
N LEU A 663 4.18 -7.66 29.29
CA LEU A 663 5.40 -8.20 29.88
C LEU A 663 5.58 -9.68 29.54
N GLY A 664 4.51 -10.49 29.63
CA GLY A 664 4.55 -11.89 29.22
C GLY A 664 4.93 -12.07 27.75
N HIS A 665 4.33 -11.30 26.84
CA HIS A 665 4.68 -11.36 25.42
C HIS A 665 6.12 -10.89 25.14
N LEU A 666 6.59 -9.83 25.79
CA LEU A 666 7.97 -9.36 25.69
C LEU A 666 8.97 -10.42 26.19
N ASN A 667 8.65 -11.12 27.28
CA ASN A 667 9.48 -12.22 27.76
C ASN A 667 9.56 -13.37 26.75
N THR A 668 8.42 -13.78 26.17
CA THR A 668 8.41 -14.80 25.11
C THR A 668 9.22 -14.34 23.90
N MET A 669 9.07 -13.09 23.47
CA MET A 669 9.86 -12.53 22.37
C MET A 669 11.37 -12.52 22.67
N HIS A 670 11.76 -12.26 23.92
CA HIS A 670 13.15 -12.32 24.36
C HIS A 670 13.72 -13.75 24.33
N THR A 671 12.94 -14.78 24.60
CA THR A 671 13.41 -16.20 24.58
C THR A 671 13.60 -16.72 23.15
N ILE A 672 12.94 -16.12 22.15
CA ILE A 672 13.07 -16.52 20.76
C ILE A 672 14.49 -16.26 20.25
N SER A 673 15.04 -17.20 19.49
CA SER A 673 16.43 -17.18 19.04
C SER A 673 16.84 -15.90 18.29
N SER A 674 17.90 -15.24 18.75
CA SER A 674 18.50 -14.08 18.06
C SER A 674 19.07 -14.46 16.69
N VAL A 675 19.39 -15.74 16.47
CA VAL A 675 19.94 -16.24 15.21
C VAL A 675 18.94 -16.10 14.06
N ALA A 676 17.63 -16.13 14.37
CA ALA A 676 16.57 -15.91 13.39
C ALA A 676 16.70 -14.56 12.66
N TRP A 677 17.18 -13.53 13.34
CA TRP A 677 17.33 -12.17 12.81
C TRP A 677 18.63 -11.93 12.04
N ARG A 678 19.54 -12.93 11.98
CA ARG A 678 20.80 -12.87 11.24
C ARG A 678 20.65 -13.32 9.80
N GLN A 679 19.71 -12.82 9.10
CA GLN A 679 19.59 -13.01 7.66
C GLN A 679 20.77 -12.28 6.99
N ARG A 680 21.89 -13.01 6.76
CA ARG A 680 22.99 -12.45 5.95
C ARG A 680 22.47 -12.28 4.53
N PRO A 681 22.55 -11.06 3.94
CA PRO A 681 22.31 -10.91 2.51
C PRO A 681 23.29 -11.80 1.77
N HIS A 682 22.79 -12.83 1.12
CA HIS A 682 23.60 -13.79 0.39
C HIS A 682 24.19 -13.17 -0.88
N HIS A 683 25.31 -12.47 -0.76
CA HIS A 683 26.09 -12.00 -1.92
C HIS A 683 26.79 -13.12 -2.71
N GLY A 684 26.69 -14.39 -2.34
CA GLY A 684 27.55 -15.44 -2.94
C GLY A 684 26.96 -16.82 -3.22
N ILE A 685 25.71 -17.13 -2.84
CA ILE A 685 25.22 -18.52 -2.92
C ILE A 685 24.69 -18.90 -4.31
N TRP A 686 24.26 -17.96 -5.13
CA TRP A 686 23.79 -18.26 -6.49
C TRP A 686 24.90 -18.79 -7.41
N LEU A 687 26.12 -18.34 -7.26
CA LEU A 687 27.25 -18.84 -8.03
C LEU A 687 27.63 -20.31 -7.68
N ARG A 688 27.32 -20.76 -6.45
CA ARG A 688 27.60 -22.16 -6.03
C ARG A 688 26.49 -23.17 -6.41
N LYS A 689 25.26 -22.72 -6.68
CA LYS A 689 24.18 -23.62 -7.13
C LYS A 689 24.12 -23.83 -8.65
N ILE A 690 24.75 -22.96 -9.43
CA ILE A 690 24.90 -23.16 -10.89
C ILE A 690 26.12 -24.00 -11.24
N SER A 691 27.07 -24.15 -10.31
CA SER A 691 28.27 -25.00 -10.48
C SER A 691 28.13 -26.42 -9.90
N ARG A 692 26.96 -26.78 -9.42
CA ARG A 692 26.53 -28.14 -9.09
C ARG A 692 25.31 -28.50 -9.92
#